data_547a597a8bb76b59fb07c104572d540d
#
_entry.id   547a597a8bb76b59fb07c104572d540d
#
_cell.length_a   1.000
_cell.length_b   1.000
_cell.length_c   1.000
_cell.angle_alpha   90.00
_cell.angle_beta   90.00
_cell.angle_gamma   90.00
#
_symmetry.space_group_name_H-M   'P 1'
#
loop_
_entity.id
_entity.type
_entity.pdbx_description
1 polymer ?
#
loop_
_entity_poly.entity_id
_entity_poly.type
_entity_poly.pdbx_seq_one_letter_code
_entity_poly.pdbx_strand_id
1 'polypeptide(L)'
;MHPTIYRSIIFFILLIPFYSIAQNTGKITGKVSDTENNPIKGAHIKIVETNIATSTSSSGNFDLTIDSDKNYTLKVTHISFQDYELPIRLKKSENKVLNIKLKIKEQEISEVTVETDKIIRDKNISIDKKHLKQIPVSSSGAVEQIIKTLPGVNSNNELSSQYSVRGGNFDENLVYINEIEIYRPNLIRSGQQEGLSVINPDLVSSVQFSSGGFDVKYGDKLSSVLDIKYKTPTKFEASAELSLMGASTHFANASKNRKLSYMAGLRYKTNRYLLNSLDTKGEYEPNYTDFQALVNYKFNSVLSMHLWTSFSQNKYSFEPENRSTSFGTISNALNLDIYFDGNEKDEFNSNIQAVTFKYHPNSNSFIRLIGSRYESIEEEKYDIMGQYYLSDLFVSQGGSQSESVENLGIGTFIDHARNKLDQEVYNMDIKGDHSFDDLFIQWGVGVKKEDISNRINEWQYQDSAGYSVPVSDSKVLLAYNRNANNKISSKHYKSFVQATQMLESKKGELQITGGLRYHYWDYNKKGYFSPRGSIHYIPNWDNKVKFKLSAGLYQQIPSYREMLMIDGNISPDVKIQKAIHYVLGQEYYFTAWNRPFKFSSELYYKDLLSITPYDIENVRIRYYGDQEAEGYTTGLDLRINGEFVPGTESWASLSIMKSEENIKGDKMSFIPRPTDQRFNFSMFFQDYLPNNPSYKMHLALFYAGKLPVWTPKRGKDGGSFRMPNYRRIDLGFSKVLVDEKSINKGLLRHFKSMWIGLEVFNVLDINNTVSYLWINDISGNQYAIPNYLTGRKLNVKLSAKF
;
A
#
# COMPACT_ATOMS: atom_id res chain seq x y z
N MET A 1 2.83 -72.41 30.37
CA MET A 1 4.20 -71.86 30.37
C MET A 1 4.34 -70.80 31.46
N HIS A 2 5.36 -71.02 32.28
CA HIS A 2 5.52 -70.67 33.72
C HIS A 2 5.47 -69.13 33.95
N PRO A 3 4.90 -68.70 35.11
CA PRO A 3 4.83 -67.30 35.56
C PRO A 3 6.11 -66.79 36.24
N THR A 4 7.23 -67.48 36.13
CA THR A 4 8.49 -67.18 36.83
C THR A 4 9.39 -66.14 36.08
N ILE A 5 9.17 -65.90 34.86
CA ILE A 5 10.00 -64.95 34.06
C ILE A 5 9.62 -63.46 34.30
N TYR A 6 8.37 -63.18 34.64
CA TYR A 6 7.91 -61.80 34.90
C TYR A 6 8.35 -61.21 36.26
N ARG A 7 8.67 -62.05 37.22
CA ARG A 7 9.13 -61.58 38.55
C ARG A 7 10.61 -61.21 38.62
N SER A 8 11.42 -61.72 37.71
CA SER A 8 12.85 -61.37 37.62
C SER A 8 13.13 -60.08 36.91
N ILE A 9 12.24 -59.71 35.99
CA ILE A 9 12.35 -58.40 35.21
C ILE A 9 11.91 -57.20 36.07
N ILE A 10 10.96 -57.40 37.00
CA ILE A 10 10.49 -56.32 37.87
C ILE A 10 11.53 -56.06 38.97
N PHE A 11 12.34 -57.03 39.37
CA PHE A 11 13.39 -56.84 40.39
C PHE A 11 14.65 -56.16 39.80
N PHE A 12 14.88 -56.24 38.47
CA PHE A 12 16.02 -55.57 37.83
C PHE A 12 15.72 -54.12 37.49
N ILE A 13 14.44 -53.75 37.34
CA ILE A 13 14.02 -52.35 37.10
C ILE A 13 14.05 -51.52 38.40
N LEU A 14 14.02 -52.16 39.59
CA LEU A 14 14.08 -51.48 40.91
C LEU A 14 15.49 -51.17 41.39
N LEU A 15 16.55 -51.60 40.68
CA LEU A 15 17.96 -51.38 41.00
C LEU A 15 18.70 -50.40 40.11
N ILE A 16 17.94 -49.57 39.32
CA ILE A 16 18.56 -48.39 38.63
C ILE A 16 18.77 -47.33 39.73
N PRO A 17 20.01 -47.01 40.12
CA PRO A 17 20.21 -45.88 41.00
C PRO A 17 19.73 -44.62 40.30
N PHE A 18 18.72 -43.93 40.86
CA PHE A 18 18.43 -42.54 40.51
C PHE A 18 19.71 -41.76 40.77
N TYR A 19 20.52 -41.56 39.74
CA TYR A 19 21.49 -40.49 39.74
C TYR A 19 20.71 -39.19 39.78
N SER A 20 20.47 -38.67 40.96
CA SER A 20 20.08 -37.30 41.19
C SER A 20 21.22 -36.45 40.65
N ILE A 21 21.13 -36.05 39.41
CA ILE A 21 22.00 -35.02 38.83
C ILE A 21 21.63 -33.75 39.60
N ALA A 22 22.41 -33.44 40.63
CA ALA A 22 22.31 -32.18 41.33
C ALA A 22 22.55 -31.09 40.27
N GLN A 23 21.48 -30.48 39.78
CA GLN A 23 21.56 -29.37 38.85
C GLN A 23 22.39 -28.28 39.51
N ASN A 24 23.56 -27.99 38.93
CA ASN A 24 24.40 -26.89 39.34
C ASN A 24 23.77 -25.59 38.83
N THR A 25 22.83 -25.03 39.58
CA THR A 25 22.12 -23.81 39.21
C THR A 25 22.49 -22.66 40.14
N GLY A 26 22.41 -21.46 39.65
CA GLY A 26 22.43 -20.21 40.40
C GLY A 26 21.13 -19.42 40.16
N LYS A 27 20.78 -18.54 41.07
CA LYS A 27 19.59 -17.71 41.03
C LYS A 27 19.95 -16.25 40.82
N ILE A 28 19.21 -15.59 39.95
CA ILE A 28 19.27 -14.13 39.72
C ILE A 28 17.97 -13.56 40.27
N THR A 29 18.04 -12.62 41.17
CA THR A 29 16.88 -11.85 41.64
C THR A 29 17.16 -10.38 41.46
N GLY A 30 16.13 -9.59 41.34
CA GLY A 30 16.37 -8.15 41.22
C GLY A 30 15.15 -7.30 40.94
N LYS A 31 15.41 -6.02 40.70
CA LYS A 31 14.38 -5.04 40.40
C LYS A 31 14.74 -4.28 39.11
N VAL A 32 13.76 -4.09 38.23
CA VAL A 32 13.88 -3.22 37.06
C VAL A 32 13.12 -1.92 37.35
N SER A 33 13.80 -0.78 37.18
CA SER A 33 13.23 0.56 37.38
C SER A 33 13.63 1.49 36.23
N ASP A 34 12.97 2.62 36.13
CA ASP A 34 13.40 3.74 35.28
C ASP A 34 14.54 4.55 35.95
N THR A 35 14.97 5.62 35.25
CA THR A 35 16.02 6.53 35.76
C THR A 35 15.59 7.31 37.00
N GLU A 36 14.28 7.42 37.27
CA GLU A 36 13.69 8.10 38.43
C GLU A 36 13.37 7.14 39.59
N ASN A 37 13.76 5.85 39.47
CA ASN A 37 13.50 4.75 40.40
C ASN A 37 12.04 4.24 40.46
N ASN A 38 11.16 4.60 39.51
CA ASN A 38 9.84 4.01 39.44
C ASN A 38 9.94 2.57 38.94
N PRO A 39 9.20 1.62 39.53
CA PRO A 39 9.25 0.23 39.10
C PRO A 39 8.65 0.01 37.72
N ILE A 40 9.30 -0.78 36.87
CA ILE A 40 8.82 -1.11 35.53
C ILE A 40 8.13 -2.48 35.58
N LYS A 41 6.81 -2.49 35.37
CA LYS A 41 5.99 -3.70 35.27
C LYS A 41 6.07 -4.28 33.88
N GLY A 42 6.19 -5.61 33.75
CA GLY A 42 6.12 -6.32 32.47
C GLY A 42 7.39 -6.20 31.62
N ALA A 43 8.52 -5.76 32.20
CA ALA A 43 9.80 -5.85 31.51
C ALA A 43 10.16 -7.34 31.32
N HIS A 44 10.46 -7.74 30.09
CA HIS A 44 10.81 -9.11 29.75
C HIS A 44 12.31 -9.33 29.92
N ILE A 45 12.68 -10.31 30.77
CA ILE A 45 14.06 -10.65 31.04
C ILE A 45 14.34 -12.03 30.47
N LYS A 46 15.33 -12.12 29.61
CA LYS A 46 15.69 -13.34 28.88
C LYS A 46 17.18 -13.58 28.93
N ILE A 47 17.57 -14.84 29.02
CA ILE A 47 18.95 -15.29 28.79
C ILE A 47 19.09 -15.61 27.32
N VAL A 48 19.95 -14.87 26.60
CA VAL A 48 20.05 -14.91 25.15
C VAL A 48 20.41 -16.30 24.62
N GLU A 49 21.30 -16.98 25.30
CA GLU A 49 21.84 -18.30 24.93
C GLU A 49 20.92 -19.48 25.28
N THR A 50 19.77 -19.22 25.94
CA THR A 50 18.82 -20.24 26.40
C THR A 50 17.37 -19.85 26.15
N ASN A 51 16.43 -20.73 26.42
CA ASN A 51 14.99 -20.42 26.39
C ASN A 51 14.45 -19.94 27.75
N ILE A 52 15.34 -19.62 28.71
CA ILE A 52 14.94 -19.19 30.05
C ILE A 52 14.58 -17.73 30.04
N ALA A 53 13.36 -17.38 30.42
CA ALA A 53 12.86 -16.01 30.49
C ALA A 53 11.86 -15.83 31.64
N THR A 54 11.71 -14.59 32.09
CA THR A 54 10.72 -14.16 33.09
C THR A 54 10.26 -12.73 32.78
N SER A 55 9.25 -12.23 33.52
CA SER A 55 8.79 -10.86 33.41
C SER A 55 8.69 -10.18 34.76
N THR A 56 8.93 -8.89 34.83
CA THR A 56 8.82 -8.15 36.09
C THR A 56 7.39 -8.05 36.60
N SER A 57 7.21 -8.17 37.92
CA SER A 57 5.96 -7.94 38.64
C SER A 57 5.53 -6.46 38.60
N SER A 58 4.37 -6.15 39.19
CA SER A 58 3.90 -4.77 39.36
C SER A 58 4.85 -3.89 40.18
N SER A 59 5.64 -4.47 41.05
CA SER A 59 6.68 -3.79 41.85
C SER A 59 8.06 -3.76 41.16
N GLY A 60 8.14 -4.24 39.91
CA GLY A 60 9.38 -4.29 39.13
C GLY A 60 10.31 -5.45 39.45
N ASN A 61 9.94 -6.36 40.38
CA ASN A 61 10.78 -7.46 40.83
C ASN A 61 10.74 -8.63 39.85
N PHE A 62 11.87 -9.32 39.71
CA PHE A 62 12.00 -10.55 38.91
C PHE A 62 12.90 -11.57 39.60
N ASP A 63 12.73 -12.82 39.21
CA ASP A 63 13.64 -13.91 39.56
C ASP A 63 13.83 -14.87 38.40
N LEU A 64 15.02 -15.44 38.28
CA LEU A 64 15.42 -16.33 37.21
C LEU A 64 16.47 -17.34 37.73
N THR A 65 16.36 -18.61 37.32
CA THR A 65 17.34 -19.65 37.68
C THR A 65 18.03 -20.11 36.40
N ILE A 66 19.37 -20.14 36.42
CA ILE A 66 20.21 -20.56 35.29
C ILE A 66 21.30 -21.54 35.76
N ASP A 67 21.89 -22.26 34.82
CA ASP A 67 23.03 -23.13 35.12
C ASP A 67 24.21 -22.29 35.60
N SER A 68 24.97 -22.82 36.57
CA SER A 68 26.19 -22.16 37.05
C SER A 68 27.39 -22.45 36.15
N ASP A 69 28.44 -21.65 36.32
CA ASP A 69 29.76 -21.76 35.66
C ASP A 69 29.77 -21.63 34.13
N LYS A 70 28.68 -21.10 33.55
CA LYS A 70 28.59 -20.75 32.15
C LYS A 70 28.50 -19.23 31.99
N ASN A 71 28.99 -18.71 30.84
CA ASN A 71 28.81 -17.31 30.46
C ASN A 71 27.48 -17.13 29.75
N TYR A 72 26.67 -16.19 30.21
CA TYR A 72 25.38 -15.86 29.64
C TYR A 72 25.25 -14.34 29.40
N THR A 73 24.35 -13.98 28.54
CA THR A 73 23.91 -12.58 28.34
C THR A 73 22.48 -12.43 28.82
N LEU A 74 22.28 -11.69 29.90
CA LEU A 74 20.95 -11.29 30.36
C LEU A 74 20.49 -10.10 29.54
N LYS A 75 19.37 -10.27 28.84
CA LYS A 75 18.74 -9.21 28.05
C LYS A 75 17.41 -8.81 28.68
N VAL A 76 17.25 -7.50 28.94
CA VAL A 76 16.01 -6.93 29.44
C VAL A 76 15.40 -6.04 28.36
N THR A 77 14.14 -6.31 28.01
CA THR A 77 13.41 -5.56 26.97
C THR A 77 12.08 -5.08 27.53
N HIS A 78 11.66 -3.90 27.10
CA HIS A 78 10.35 -3.35 27.41
C HIS A 78 9.90 -2.41 26.27
N ILE A 79 8.60 -2.33 25.99
CA ILE A 79 8.07 -1.56 24.86
C ILE A 79 8.46 -0.08 24.90
N SER A 80 8.55 0.51 26.10
CA SER A 80 8.82 1.93 26.33
C SER A 80 10.26 2.25 26.73
N PHE A 81 11.13 1.23 26.88
CA PHE A 81 12.51 1.42 27.40
C PHE A 81 13.53 0.81 26.44
N GLN A 82 14.75 1.35 26.46
CA GLN A 82 15.87 0.84 25.69
C GLN A 82 16.24 -0.56 26.16
N ASP A 83 16.56 -1.46 25.23
CA ASP A 83 17.05 -2.78 25.53
C ASP A 83 18.34 -2.67 26.36
N TYR A 84 18.44 -3.46 27.41
CA TYR A 84 19.60 -3.53 28.31
C TYR A 84 20.18 -4.94 28.25
N GLU A 85 21.48 -5.06 28.00
CA GLU A 85 22.18 -6.34 27.95
C GLU A 85 23.35 -6.33 28.97
N LEU A 86 23.47 -7.41 29.75
CA LEU A 86 24.49 -7.57 30.78
C LEU A 86 25.11 -8.96 30.67
N PRO A 87 26.41 -9.10 30.47
CA PRO A 87 27.08 -10.39 30.59
C PRO A 87 27.07 -10.85 32.04
N ILE A 88 26.70 -12.12 32.27
CA ILE A 88 26.53 -12.67 33.58
C ILE A 88 27.11 -14.09 33.65
N ARG A 89 27.76 -14.40 34.76
CA ARG A 89 28.21 -15.72 35.12
C ARG A 89 27.92 -15.92 36.60
N LEU A 90 27.31 -17.03 36.96
CA LEU A 90 27.02 -17.41 38.34
C LEU A 90 27.90 -18.58 38.77
N LYS A 91 28.32 -18.56 40.02
CA LYS A 91 28.90 -19.73 40.70
C LYS A 91 27.77 -20.64 41.18
N LYS A 92 28.13 -21.91 41.52
CA LYS A 92 27.17 -22.86 42.06
C LYS A 92 26.46 -22.31 43.31
N SER A 93 25.13 -22.38 43.31
CA SER A 93 24.26 -21.88 44.37
C SER A 93 24.38 -20.39 44.65
N GLU A 94 24.97 -19.59 43.76
CA GLU A 94 25.03 -18.14 43.90
C GLU A 94 23.65 -17.52 43.68
N ASN A 95 23.24 -16.64 44.58
CA ASN A 95 22.09 -15.76 44.42
C ASN A 95 22.60 -14.34 44.14
N LYS A 96 22.49 -13.87 42.88
CA LYS A 96 22.93 -12.56 42.45
C LYS A 96 21.79 -11.60 42.39
N VAL A 97 21.87 -10.51 43.12
CA VAL A 97 20.86 -9.44 43.09
C VAL A 97 21.27 -8.38 42.10
N LEU A 98 20.36 -8.05 41.16
CA LEU A 98 20.58 -7.06 40.08
C LEU A 98 19.53 -5.97 40.14
N ASN A 99 19.97 -4.72 40.33
CA ASN A 99 19.13 -3.55 40.18
C ASN A 99 19.40 -2.92 38.79
N ILE A 100 18.45 -3.10 37.86
CA ILE A 100 18.59 -2.70 36.48
C ILE A 100 17.79 -1.41 36.27
N LYS A 101 18.47 -0.35 35.79
CA LYS A 101 17.85 0.91 35.43
C LYS A 101 17.74 0.98 33.91
N LEU A 102 16.53 1.01 33.38
CA LEU A 102 16.28 1.19 31.98
C LEU A 102 16.12 2.67 31.68
N LYS A 103 16.76 3.13 30.62
CA LYS A 103 16.50 4.46 30.04
C LYS A 103 15.25 4.35 29.20
N ILE A 104 14.38 5.34 29.26
CA ILE A 104 13.25 5.44 28.34
C ILE A 104 13.80 5.30 26.92
N LYS A 105 13.20 4.42 26.13
CA LYS A 105 13.48 4.34 24.72
C LYS A 105 13.20 5.75 24.20
N GLU A 106 14.24 6.49 23.80
CA GLU A 106 14.02 7.67 23.01
C GLU A 106 13.29 7.17 21.76
N GLN A 107 11.97 7.01 21.83
CA GLN A 107 11.15 7.13 20.66
C GLN A 107 11.61 8.48 20.09
N GLU A 108 12.06 8.51 18.83
CA GLU A 108 12.09 9.75 18.08
C GLU A 108 10.83 10.43 18.51
N ILE A 109 10.95 11.56 19.24
CA ILE A 109 9.80 12.29 19.73
C ILE A 109 9.07 12.66 18.45
N SER A 110 8.17 11.80 18.07
CA SER A 110 7.10 12.13 17.15
C SER A 110 6.55 13.33 17.81
N GLU A 111 6.76 14.50 17.22
CA GLU A 111 6.29 15.82 17.60
C GLU A 111 5.20 15.71 18.65
N VAL A 112 5.37 16.35 19.81
CA VAL A 112 4.46 16.29 20.96
C VAL A 112 3.03 16.26 20.41
N THR A 113 2.58 15.07 20.12
CA THR A 113 1.17 14.80 19.99
C THR A 113 0.73 14.97 21.43
N VAL A 114 -0.01 16.03 21.71
CA VAL A 114 -0.73 16.24 22.95
C VAL A 114 -1.09 14.87 23.49
N GLU A 115 -1.06 14.58 24.81
CA GLU A 115 -1.36 13.28 25.44
C GLU A 115 -2.63 12.59 24.97
N THR A 116 -3.07 12.89 23.77
CA THR A 116 -4.13 12.31 22.97
C THR A 116 -3.93 10.81 22.67
N ASP A 117 -2.70 10.30 22.79
CA ASP A 117 -2.43 8.86 22.63
C ASP A 117 -3.17 7.98 23.67
N LYS A 118 -3.61 8.58 24.79
CA LYS A 118 -4.53 7.91 25.73
C LYS A 118 -5.98 7.91 25.27
N ILE A 119 -6.39 8.94 24.53
CA ILE A 119 -7.81 9.17 24.15
C ILE A 119 -8.14 8.57 22.79
N ILE A 120 -7.17 8.53 21.84
CA ILE A 120 -7.43 7.98 20.51
C ILE A 120 -6.60 6.71 20.33
N ARG A 121 -7.18 5.57 20.67
CA ARG A 121 -6.61 4.29 20.26
C ARG A 121 -6.77 4.13 18.76
N ASP A 122 -5.67 3.76 18.09
CA ASP A 122 -5.58 3.68 16.64
C ASP A 122 -6.76 2.90 16.04
N LYS A 123 -7.56 3.60 15.24
CA LYS A 123 -8.66 3.04 14.47
C LYS A 123 -8.18 2.44 13.15
N ASN A 124 -6.99 2.80 12.72
CA ASN A 124 -6.39 2.49 11.43
C ASN A 124 -5.35 1.38 11.57
N ILE A 125 -5.09 0.68 10.47
CA ILE A 125 -3.97 -0.27 10.39
C ILE A 125 -2.67 0.54 10.37
N SER A 126 -1.86 0.41 11.41
CA SER A 126 -0.52 1.01 11.49
C SER A 126 0.51 0.06 10.85
N ILE A 127 1.40 0.60 10.03
CA ILE A 127 2.47 -0.14 9.35
C ILE A 127 3.81 0.36 9.89
N ASP A 128 4.64 -0.54 10.44
CA ASP A 128 5.99 -0.20 10.89
C ASP A 128 6.89 0.13 9.67
N LYS A 129 7.58 1.27 9.75
CA LYS A 129 8.53 1.73 8.73
C LYS A 129 9.64 0.70 8.39
N LYS A 130 9.93 -0.24 9.30
CA LYS A 130 10.93 -1.30 9.06
C LYS A 130 10.54 -2.18 7.88
N HIS A 131 9.24 -2.46 7.71
CA HIS A 131 8.74 -3.30 6.63
C HIS A 131 8.89 -2.66 5.26
N LEU A 132 8.89 -1.31 5.18
CA LEU A 132 9.07 -0.57 3.92
C LEU A 132 10.40 -0.89 3.21
N LYS A 133 11.45 -1.28 3.96
CA LYS A 133 12.76 -1.63 3.38
C LYS A 133 12.95 -3.12 3.13
N GLN A 134 12.05 -3.93 3.65
CA GLN A 134 12.17 -5.39 3.63
C GLN A 134 11.31 -6.05 2.57
N ILE A 135 10.18 -5.45 2.19
CA ILE A 135 9.32 -6.01 1.15
C ILE A 135 10.02 -5.94 -0.22
N PRO A 136 9.98 -7.03 -1.00
CA PRO A 136 10.43 -6.99 -2.39
C PRO A 136 9.55 -6.02 -3.20
N VAL A 137 10.17 -5.06 -3.88
CA VAL A 137 9.47 -4.02 -4.64
C VAL A 137 9.87 -4.09 -6.10
N SER A 138 8.94 -4.47 -6.97
CA SER A 138 9.20 -4.54 -8.41
C SER A 138 9.21 -3.15 -9.08
N SER A 139 8.05 -2.48 -9.12
CA SER A 139 7.94 -1.19 -9.84
C SER A 139 7.22 -0.12 -9.05
N SER A 140 6.23 -0.48 -8.24
CA SER A 140 5.49 0.44 -7.37
C SER A 140 6.34 0.97 -6.20
N GLY A 141 5.86 1.94 -5.46
CA GLY A 141 6.48 2.37 -4.20
C GLY A 141 6.41 1.30 -3.11
N ALA A 142 7.34 1.32 -2.17
CA ALA A 142 7.37 0.35 -1.07
C ALA A 142 6.13 0.45 -0.16
N VAL A 143 5.56 1.64 0.01
CA VAL A 143 4.35 1.85 0.80
C VAL A 143 3.16 1.21 0.12
N GLU A 144 2.96 1.43 -1.17
CA GLU A 144 1.87 0.84 -1.95
C GLU A 144 1.99 -0.68 -2.02
N GLN A 145 3.22 -1.19 -2.14
CA GLN A 145 3.44 -2.63 -2.16
C GLN A 145 3.02 -3.30 -0.83
N ILE A 146 3.30 -2.66 0.31
CA ILE A 146 2.80 -3.15 1.61
C ILE A 146 1.28 -3.04 1.68
N ILE A 147 0.70 -1.92 1.24
CA ILE A 147 -0.75 -1.73 1.25
C ILE A 147 -1.46 -2.83 0.45
N LYS A 148 -0.90 -3.26 -0.69
CA LYS A 148 -1.42 -4.38 -1.49
C LYS A 148 -1.44 -5.72 -0.75
N THR A 149 -0.72 -5.85 0.37
CA THR A 149 -0.78 -7.04 1.23
C THR A 149 -1.80 -6.94 2.35
N LEU A 150 -2.53 -5.81 2.48
CA LEU A 150 -3.53 -5.60 3.52
C LEU A 150 -4.91 -6.14 3.09
N PRO A 151 -5.78 -6.49 4.07
CA PRO A 151 -7.10 -6.96 3.75
C PRO A 151 -7.96 -5.87 3.10
N GLY A 152 -8.84 -6.26 2.19
CA GLY A 152 -9.70 -5.34 1.43
C GLY A 152 -9.00 -4.61 0.30
N VAL A 153 -7.70 -4.82 0.10
CA VAL A 153 -6.92 -4.16 -0.96
C VAL A 153 -6.65 -5.14 -2.09
N ASN A 154 -6.96 -4.73 -3.31
CA ASN A 154 -6.78 -5.52 -4.51
C ASN A 154 -5.86 -4.81 -5.51
N SER A 155 -5.01 -5.59 -6.18
CA SER A 155 -4.23 -5.13 -7.33
C SER A 155 -3.84 -6.35 -8.16
N ASN A 156 -4.03 -6.27 -9.46
CA ASN A 156 -3.65 -7.28 -10.44
C ASN A 156 -2.53 -6.81 -11.38
N ASN A 157 -1.86 -5.73 -11.01
CA ASN A 157 -0.79 -5.14 -11.82
C ASN A 157 0.39 -4.74 -10.91
N GLU A 158 1.52 -5.42 -11.07
CA GLU A 158 2.75 -5.12 -10.33
C GLU A 158 3.49 -3.89 -10.86
N LEU A 159 3.21 -3.46 -12.09
CA LEU A 159 3.85 -2.30 -12.70
C LEU A 159 3.21 -0.98 -12.25
N SER A 160 2.03 -1.06 -11.63
CA SER A 160 1.26 0.09 -11.17
C SER A 160 1.36 0.31 -9.66
N SER A 161 1.39 1.57 -9.22
CA SER A 161 1.20 1.96 -7.82
C SER A 161 -0.27 2.00 -7.39
N GLN A 162 -1.19 1.87 -8.33
CA GLN A 162 -2.63 1.88 -8.10
C GLN A 162 -3.09 0.64 -7.31
N TYR A 163 -4.12 0.84 -6.50
CA TYR A 163 -4.80 -0.23 -5.78
C TYR A 163 -6.29 0.11 -5.62
N SER A 164 -7.11 -0.91 -5.68
CA SER A 164 -8.54 -0.86 -5.38
C SER A 164 -8.78 -1.22 -3.92
N VAL A 165 -9.79 -0.62 -3.29
CA VAL A 165 -10.14 -0.94 -1.91
C VAL A 165 -11.63 -1.23 -1.81
N ARG A 166 -11.98 -2.47 -1.38
CA ARG A 166 -13.36 -2.91 -1.17
C ARG A 166 -14.26 -2.53 -2.35
N GLY A 167 -13.86 -2.94 -3.55
CA GLY A 167 -14.62 -2.72 -4.79
C GLY A 167 -14.61 -1.28 -5.32
N GLY A 168 -13.96 -0.33 -4.65
CA GLY A 168 -13.77 1.01 -5.17
C GLY A 168 -12.58 1.11 -6.10
N ASN A 169 -12.63 2.07 -7.02
CA ASN A 169 -11.53 2.36 -7.92
C ASN A 169 -10.38 3.08 -7.19
N PHE A 170 -9.18 3.14 -7.81
CA PHE A 170 -8.03 3.85 -7.23
C PHE A 170 -8.31 5.35 -7.03
N ASP A 171 -9.14 6.00 -7.85
CA ASP A 171 -9.56 7.40 -7.70
C ASP A 171 -10.44 7.65 -6.46
N GLU A 172 -10.97 6.59 -5.85
CA GLU A 172 -11.75 6.66 -4.62
C GLU A 172 -10.87 6.61 -3.35
N ASN A 173 -9.54 6.58 -3.49
CA ASN A 173 -8.60 6.52 -2.38
C ASN A 173 -8.05 7.91 -2.06
N LEU A 174 -7.93 8.22 -0.77
CA LEU A 174 -7.41 9.48 -0.25
C LEU A 174 -6.00 9.29 0.31
N VAL A 175 -5.09 10.17 -0.04
CA VAL A 175 -3.71 10.15 0.47
C VAL A 175 -3.40 11.48 1.14
N TYR A 176 -2.90 11.41 2.37
CA TYR A 176 -2.34 12.54 3.10
C TYR A 176 -0.84 12.33 3.35
N ILE A 177 -0.07 13.40 3.22
CA ILE A 177 1.31 13.47 3.71
C ILE A 177 1.40 14.68 4.67
N ASN A 178 1.72 14.42 5.94
CA ASN A 178 1.76 15.45 6.99
C ASN A 178 0.48 16.31 7.04
N GLU A 179 -0.70 15.67 6.96
CA GLU A 179 -2.03 16.30 6.94
C GLU A 179 -2.37 17.14 5.69
N ILE A 180 -1.49 17.17 4.70
CA ILE A 180 -1.69 17.80 3.40
C ILE A 180 -2.32 16.78 2.48
N GLU A 181 -3.50 17.10 1.94
CA GLU A 181 -4.20 16.27 0.95
C GLU A 181 -3.41 16.28 -0.37
N ILE A 182 -3.07 15.09 -0.86
CA ILE A 182 -2.37 14.94 -2.14
C ILE A 182 -3.42 14.85 -3.24
N TYR A 183 -3.45 15.84 -4.11
CA TYR A 183 -4.49 15.98 -5.12
C TYR A 183 -4.53 14.80 -6.12
N ARG A 184 -3.36 14.38 -6.61
CA ARG A 184 -3.21 13.19 -7.47
C ARG A 184 -2.02 12.36 -7.02
N PRO A 185 -2.23 11.40 -6.12
CA PRO A 185 -1.14 10.59 -5.58
C PRO A 185 -0.54 9.61 -6.61
N ASN A 186 -1.33 9.24 -7.62
CA ASN A 186 -0.93 8.33 -8.68
C ASN A 186 -0.97 9.07 -10.03
N LEU A 187 0.08 8.97 -10.80
CA LEU A 187 0.09 9.42 -12.18
C LEU A 187 -0.66 8.37 -12.99
N ILE A 188 -1.84 8.75 -13.49
CA ILE A 188 -2.73 7.80 -14.14
C ILE A 188 -2.41 7.77 -15.62
N ARG A 189 -1.77 6.70 -15.99
CA ARG A 189 -1.63 6.32 -17.38
C ARG A 189 -1.89 4.83 -17.57
N SER A 190 -1.90 4.41 -18.82
CA SER A 190 -2.00 2.99 -19.15
C SER A 190 -1.13 2.17 -18.19
N GLY A 191 -1.72 1.30 -17.38
CA GLY A 191 -1.12 0.60 -16.22
C GLY A 191 0.19 -0.16 -16.41
N GLN A 192 0.86 0.01 -17.51
CA GLN A 192 2.18 -0.55 -17.80
C GLN A 192 3.34 0.41 -17.44
N GLN A 193 3.05 1.69 -17.14
CA GLN A 193 4.10 2.72 -17.21
C GLN A 193 3.97 3.80 -16.15
N GLU A 194 3.49 3.43 -14.99
CA GLU A 194 3.36 4.37 -13.90
C GLU A 194 4.71 4.72 -13.30
N GLY A 195 4.88 6.02 -13.07
CA GLY A 195 6.05 6.57 -12.45
C GLY A 195 6.20 6.19 -10.98
N LEU A 196 7.10 6.87 -10.31
CA LEU A 196 7.24 6.78 -8.86
C LEU A 196 5.96 7.26 -8.18
N SER A 197 5.58 6.58 -7.11
CA SER A 197 4.63 7.13 -6.15
C SER A 197 5.16 8.44 -5.56
N VAL A 198 4.27 9.38 -5.26
CA VAL A 198 4.62 10.63 -4.55
C VAL A 198 5.26 10.35 -3.18
N ILE A 199 5.02 9.18 -2.60
CA ILE A 199 5.52 8.82 -1.28
C ILE A 199 6.99 8.38 -1.37
N ASN A 200 7.87 9.11 -0.71
CA ASN A 200 9.26 8.71 -0.57
C ASN A 200 9.44 7.89 0.72
N PRO A 201 9.69 6.56 0.64
CA PRO A 201 9.75 5.68 1.80
C PRO A 201 10.92 6.01 2.76
N ASP A 202 11.98 6.66 2.28
CA ASP A 202 13.11 7.06 3.12
C ASP A 202 12.75 8.21 4.08
N LEU A 203 11.76 9.01 3.73
CA LEU A 203 11.28 10.14 4.55
C LEU A 203 10.18 9.73 5.54
N VAL A 204 9.56 8.55 5.37
CA VAL A 204 8.41 8.11 6.15
C VAL A 204 8.78 7.79 7.60
N SER A 205 7.98 8.29 8.54
CA SER A 205 8.01 7.92 9.96
C SER A 205 6.89 6.96 10.34
N SER A 206 5.66 7.20 9.88
CA SER A 206 4.52 6.33 10.13
C SER A 206 3.56 6.28 8.94
N VAL A 207 2.87 5.17 8.79
CA VAL A 207 1.85 4.93 7.77
C VAL A 207 0.61 4.40 8.46
N GLN A 208 -0.52 5.07 8.27
CA GLN A 208 -1.83 4.62 8.75
C GLN A 208 -2.76 4.41 7.56
N PHE A 209 -3.44 3.27 7.53
CA PHE A 209 -4.34 2.90 6.46
C PHE A 209 -5.72 2.52 6.99
N SER A 210 -6.78 3.01 6.34
CA SER A 210 -8.17 2.62 6.60
C SER A 210 -8.86 2.20 5.31
N SER A 211 -9.40 0.99 5.28
CA SER A 211 -10.13 0.41 4.15
C SER A 211 -11.63 0.77 4.12
N GLY A 212 -12.05 1.76 4.89
CA GLY A 212 -13.45 2.24 4.97
C GLY A 212 -13.87 2.53 6.42
N GLY A 213 -15.02 3.15 6.59
CA GLY A 213 -15.50 3.56 7.93
C GLY A 213 -14.58 4.61 8.60
N PHE A 214 -13.88 5.42 7.83
CA PHE A 214 -12.96 6.45 8.34
C PHE A 214 -13.69 7.72 8.80
N ASP A 215 -13.06 8.44 9.73
CA ASP A 215 -13.61 9.61 10.40
C ASP A 215 -13.84 10.81 9.48
N VAL A 216 -14.66 11.79 9.91
CA VAL A 216 -14.98 13.00 9.12
C VAL A 216 -13.81 13.97 8.94
N LYS A 217 -12.78 13.90 9.79
CA LYS A 217 -11.56 14.68 9.61
C LYS A 217 -10.87 14.42 8.26
N TYR A 218 -11.06 13.22 7.73
CA TYR A 218 -10.61 12.85 6.39
C TYR A 218 -11.65 13.23 5.34
N GLY A 219 -11.16 13.69 4.20
CA GLY A 219 -11.98 14.32 3.17
C GLY A 219 -12.84 13.38 2.34
N ASP A 220 -13.07 13.80 1.15
CA ASP A 220 -14.19 13.48 0.30
C ASP A 220 -13.79 12.41 -0.72
N LYS A 221 -13.71 11.14 -0.26
CA LYS A 221 -13.44 9.94 -1.07
C LYS A 221 -14.32 8.78 -0.60
N LEU A 222 -14.55 7.80 -1.49
CA LEU A 222 -15.51 6.72 -1.28
C LEU A 222 -14.90 5.40 -0.76
N SER A 223 -13.58 5.23 -0.75
CA SER A 223 -13.04 3.89 -0.47
C SER A 223 -12.05 3.83 0.68
N SER A 224 -10.92 4.50 0.62
CA SER A 224 -9.89 4.38 1.64
C SER A 224 -9.19 5.68 1.97
N VAL A 225 -8.44 5.65 3.07
CA VAL A 225 -7.53 6.73 3.49
C VAL A 225 -6.17 6.14 3.79
N LEU A 226 -5.14 6.75 3.22
CA LEU A 226 -3.74 6.55 3.52
C LEU A 226 -3.17 7.82 4.13
N ASP A 227 -2.85 7.79 5.42
CA ASP A 227 -2.30 8.92 6.17
C ASP A 227 -0.83 8.65 6.52
N ILE A 228 0.05 9.47 5.97
CA ILE A 228 1.50 9.33 6.07
C ILE A 228 2.08 10.51 6.81
N LYS A 229 2.91 10.20 7.79
CA LYS A 229 3.75 11.20 8.45
C LYS A 229 5.21 11.02 8.04
N TYR A 230 5.86 12.10 7.65
CA TYR A 230 7.28 12.15 7.41
C TYR A 230 8.04 12.42 8.71
N LYS A 231 9.32 12.05 8.74
CA LYS A 231 10.19 12.19 9.90
C LYS A 231 10.42 13.67 10.26
N THR A 232 10.63 13.94 11.54
CA THR A 232 11.24 15.18 12.02
C THR A 232 12.64 14.83 12.55
N PRO A 233 13.71 15.10 11.81
CA PRO A 233 15.06 14.70 12.20
C PRO A 233 15.50 15.37 13.52
N THR A 234 16.19 14.61 14.37
CA THR A 234 16.78 15.09 15.64
C THR A 234 18.31 15.03 15.63
N LYS A 235 18.88 14.27 14.69
CA LYS A 235 20.32 14.03 14.53
C LYS A 235 20.64 13.83 13.05
N PHE A 236 21.92 13.81 12.72
CA PHE A 236 22.38 13.47 11.38
C PHE A 236 22.00 12.01 10.99
N GLU A 237 21.37 11.88 9.84
CA GLU A 237 21.06 10.61 9.19
C GLU A 237 21.28 10.76 7.69
N ALA A 238 21.90 9.77 7.07
CA ALA A 238 21.99 9.68 5.62
C ALA A 238 21.82 8.23 5.18
N SER A 239 21.24 8.01 4.00
CA SER A 239 21.18 6.70 3.38
C SER A 239 21.35 6.79 1.87
N ALA A 240 21.88 5.73 1.28
CA ALA A 240 21.96 5.55 -0.16
C ALA A 240 21.54 4.12 -0.50
N GLU A 241 20.78 3.97 -1.57
CA GLU A 241 20.40 2.67 -2.12
C GLU A 241 20.65 2.67 -3.63
N LEU A 242 21.26 1.58 -4.11
CA LEU A 242 21.50 1.30 -5.53
C LEU A 242 20.86 -0.03 -5.88
N SER A 243 20.18 -0.10 -7.00
CA SER A 243 19.60 -1.33 -7.53
C SER A 243 19.63 -1.36 -9.06
N LEU A 244 19.32 -2.50 -9.67
CA LEU A 244 19.18 -2.60 -11.13
C LEU A 244 18.02 -1.73 -11.65
N MET A 245 17.09 -1.34 -10.78
CA MET A 245 15.92 -0.53 -11.12
C MET A 245 16.08 0.95 -10.76
N GLY A 246 17.23 1.39 -10.24
CA GLY A 246 17.47 2.79 -9.93
C GLY A 246 18.29 3.03 -8.68
N ALA A 247 18.24 4.26 -8.22
CA ALA A 247 19.00 4.73 -7.07
C ALA A 247 18.16 5.68 -6.21
N SER A 248 18.42 5.69 -4.90
CA SER A 248 17.89 6.70 -4.00
C SER A 248 18.93 7.17 -3.00
N THR A 249 18.79 8.39 -2.56
CA THR A 249 19.58 8.96 -1.47
C THR A 249 18.72 9.83 -0.58
N HIS A 250 19.05 9.82 0.68
CA HIS A 250 18.35 10.61 1.69
C HIS A 250 19.38 11.21 2.64
N PHE A 251 19.10 12.43 3.05
CA PHE A 251 19.91 13.20 3.99
C PHE A 251 19.01 13.93 4.97
N ALA A 252 19.34 13.89 6.26
CA ALA A 252 18.60 14.56 7.31
C ALA A 252 19.54 15.06 8.42
N ASN A 253 19.20 16.20 9.03
CA ASN A 253 19.95 16.72 10.16
C ASN A 253 19.10 17.68 11.00
N ALA A 254 19.61 18.01 12.19
CA ALA A 254 19.05 19.04 13.06
C ALA A 254 20.14 19.90 13.67
N SER A 255 19.84 21.19 13.93
CA SER A 255 20.73 22.09 14.65
C SER A 255 20.93 21.62 16.11
N LYS A 256 22.06 21.98 16.74
CA LYS A 256 22.37 21.61 18.14
C LYS A 256 21.27 22.01 19.13
N ASN A 257 20.63 23.14 18.90
CA ASN A 257 19.51 23.61 19.72
C ASN A 257 18.14 23.06 19.32
N ARG A 258 18.11 22.13 18.33
CA ARG A 258 16.89 21.49 17.79
C ARG A 258 15.79 22.47 17.32
N LYS A 259 16.14 23.75 17.07
CA LYS A 259 15.20 24.73 16.51
C LYS A 259 14.99 24.52 15.00
N LEU A 260 16.05 24.15 14.28
CA LEU A 260 15.99 23.86 12.86
C LEU A 260 16.23 22.38 12.63
N SER A 261 15.36 21.72 11.90
CA SER A 261 15.61 20.39 11.33
C SER A 261 15.25 20.38 9.85
N TYR A 262 15.99 19.61 9.08
CA TYR A 262 15.78 19.51 7.64
C TYR A 262 16.12 18.13 7.14
N MET A 263 15.44 17.73 6.08
CA MET A 263 15.75 16.50 5.35
C MET A 263 15.45 16.66 3.86
N ALA A 264 16.15 15.92 3.05
CA ALA A 264 15.93 15.83 1.63
C ALA A 264 16.11 14.40 1.13
N GLY A 265 15.38 14.04 0.10
CA GLY A 265 15.48 12.76 -0.58
C GLY A 265 15.45 12.96 -2.09
N LEU A 266 16.31 12.23 -2.78
CA LEU A 266 16.37 12.17 -4.24
C LEU A 266 16.21 10.73 -4.67
N ARG A 267 15.34 10.47 -5.64
CA ARG A 267 15.13 9.15 -6.23
C ARG A 267 15.20 9.23 -7.74
N TYR A 268 15.91 8.27 -8.31
CA TYR A 268 15.88 7.96 -9.72
C TYR A 268 15.43 6.51 -9.91
N LYS A 269 14.52 6.26 -10.82
CA LYS A 269 14.02 4.92 -11.12
C LYS A 269 13.85 4.73 -12.61
N THR A 270 14.17 3.52 -13.07
CA THR A 270 13.87 3.07 -14.43
C THR A 270 13.33 1.66 -14.38
N ASN A 271 12.22 1.42 -15.08
CA ASN A 271 11.62 0.10 -15.20
C ASN A 271 12.07 -0.62 -16.50
N ARG A 272 13.01 -0.05 -17.27
CA ARG A 272 13.46 -0.60 -18.56
C ARG A 272 13.79 -2.09 -18.48
N TYR A 273 14.54 -2.50 -17.45
CA TYR A 273 14.90 -3.90 -17.23
C TYR A 273 13.67 -4.81 -17.02
N LEU A 274 12.62 -4.33 -16.35
CA LEU A 274 11.37 -5.09 -16.14
C LEU A 274 10.54 -5.12 -17.42
N LEU A 275 10.38 -3.98 -18.10
CA LEU A 275 9.55 -3.84 -19.29
C LEU A 275 10.07 -4.67 -20.47
N ASN A 276 11.37 -4.79 -20.62
CA ASN A 276 11.99 -5.68 -21.64
C ASN A 276 11.65 -7.16 -21.45
N SER A 277 10.90 -7.55 -20.42
CA SER A 277 10.41 -8.91 -20.21
C SER A 277 8.94 -9.08 -20.54
N LEU A 278 8.28 -8.02 -20.95
CA LEU A 278 6.89 -8.09 -21.39
C LEU A 278 6.81 -8.88 -22.70
N ASP A 279 5.67 -9.51 -22.90
CA ASP A 279 5.35 -10.19 -24.16
C ASP A 279 5.18 -9.18 -25.32
N THR A 280 4.68 -7.97 -25.00
CA THR A 280 4.71 -6.83 -25.90
C THR A 280 6.14 -6.28 -25.93
N LYS A 281 6.91 -6.75 -26.92
CA LYS A 281 8.28 -6.31 -27.09
C LYS A 281 8.35 -4.89 -27.63
N GLY A 282 9.43 -4.20 -27.30
CA GLY A 282 9.71 -2.84 -27.77
C GLY A 282 10.84 -2.20 -26.99
N GLU A 283 11.34 -1.08 -27.52
CA GLU A 283 12.29 -0.24 -26.80
C GLU A 283 11.57 0.65 -25.79
N TYR A 284 11.69 0.29 -24.53
CA TYR A 284 11.09 1.01 -23.41
C TYR A 284 12.13 1.89 -22.71
N GLU A 285 11.88 3.18 -22.60
CA GLU A 285 12.75 4.15 -21.94
C GLU A 285 12.05 4.94 -20.83
N PRO A 286 11.62 4.27 -19.75
CA PRO A 286 11.03 4.95 -18.60
C PRO A 286 12.13 5.58 -17.73
N ASN A 287 12.00 6.87 -17.44
CA ASN A 287 12.88 7.62 -16.56
C ASN A 287 12.05 8.41 -15.56
N TYR A 288 12.22 8.10 -14.29
CA TYR A 288 11.52 8.76 -13.18
C TYR A 288 12.52 9.40 -12.24
N THR A 289 12.33 10.68 -11.96
CA THR A 289 13.13 11.43 -11.00
C THR A 289 12.22 12.16 -10.04
N ASP A 290 12.53 12.09 -8.76
CA ASP A 290 11.78 12.73 -7.69
C ASP A 290 12.75 13.34 -6.69
N PHE A 291 12.52 14.59 -6.33
CA PHE A 291 13.22 15.30 -5.27
C PHE A 291 12.21 15.84 -4.27
N GLN A 292 12.44 15.57 -2.99
CA GLN A 292 11.62 16.09 -1.89
C GLN A 292 12.50 16.68 -0.82
N ALA A 293 12.06 17.82 -0.25
CA ALA A 293 12.73 18.45 0.87
C ALA A 293 11.74 18.93 1.92
N LEU A 294 12.10 18.77 3.18
CA LEU A 294 11.36 19.28 4.33
C LEU A 294 12.28 20.12 5.21
N VAL A 295 11.75 21.23 5.68
CA VAL A 295 12.40 22.13 6.66
C VAL A 295 11.42 22.43 7.77
N ASN A 296 11.80 22.13 9.00
CA ASN A 296 11.01 22.44 10.19
C ASN A 296 11.76 23.46 11.03
N TYR A 297 11.08 24.54 11.41
CA TYR A 297 11.65 25.59 12.25
C TYR A 297 10.76 25.86 13.46
N LYS A 298 11.34 25.76 14.67
CA LYS A 298 10.68 26.09 15.94
C LYS A 298 11.03 27.53 16.32
N PHE A 299 10.07 28.45 16.19
CA PHE A 299 10.26 29.83 16.64
C PHE A 299 10.43 29.88 18.18
N ASN A 300 9.53 29.17 18.87
CA ASN A 300 9.54 29.00 20.32
C ASN A 300 8.87 27.70 20.74
N SER A 301 8.50 27.54 22.02
CA SER A 301 7.84 26.28 22.51
C SER A 301 6.41 26.10 22.02
N VAL A 302 5.74 27.16 21.57
CA VAL A 302 4.33 27.13 21.18
C VAL A 302 4.09 27.27 19.66
N LEU A 303 5.07 27.78 18.90
CA LEU A 303 4.92 28.04 17.47
C LEU A 303 6.05 27.39 16.66
N SER A 304 5.68 26.61 15.66
CA SER A 304 6.60 26.02 14.67
C SER A 304 6.07 26.17 13.25
N MET A 305 6.98 26.11 12.29
CA MET A 305 6.71 26.16 10.85
C MET A 305 7.33 24.92 10.18
N HIS A 306 6.58 24.33 9.27
CA HIS A 306 7.01 23.19 8.46
C HIS A 306 6.85 23.57 7.00
N LEU A 307 7.92 23.46 6.23
CA LEU A 307 7.93 23.63 4.78
C LEU A 307 8.16 22.28 4.14
N TRP A 308 7.39 21.96 3.11
CA TRP A 308 7.59 20.77 2.28
C TRP A 308 7.53 21.14 0.81
N THR A 309 8.46 20.61 0.04
CA THR A 309 8.46 20.72 -1.42
C THR A 309 8.75 19.36 -2.04
N SER A 310 8.11 19.09 -3.17
CA SER A 310 8.28 17.88 -3.96
C SER A 310 8.26 18.23 -5.45
N PHE A 311 9.29 17.80 -6.18
CA PHE A 311 9.39 17.92 -7.63
C PHE A 311 9.52 16.53 -8.21
N SER A 312 8.67 16.19 -9.17
CA SER A 312 8.69 14.89 -9.85
C SER A 312 8.64 15.10 -11.36
N GLN A 313 9.51 14.39 -12.07
CA GLN A 313 9.53 14.31 -13.51
C GLN A 313 9.49 12.84 -13.93
N ASN A 314 8.51 12.48 -14.75
CA ASN A 314 8.37 11.15 -15.32
C ASN A 314 8.38 11.30 -16.84
N LYS A 315 9.35 10.66 -17.49
CA LYS A 315 9.46 10.59 -18.95
C LYS A 315 9.36 9.14 -19.38
N TYR A 316 8.63 8.93 -20.42
CA TYR A 316 8.43 7.62 -21.00
C TYR A 316 8.53 7.71 -22.51
N SER A 317 9.31 6.83 -23.11
CA SER A 317 9.33 6.61 -24.56
C SER A 317 9.15 5.12 -24.83
N PHE A 318 8.44 4.82 -25.90
CA PHE A 318 8.17 3.45 -26.32
C PHE A 318 8.15 3.38 -27.85
N GLU A 319 8.93 2.46 -28.39
CA GLU A 319 8.92 2.08 -29.81
C GLU A 319 8.56 0.58 -29.88
N PRO A 320 7.36 0.22 -30.35
CA PRO A 320 6.93 -1.17 -30.38
C PRO A 320 7.73 -1.97 -31.40
N GLU A 321 8.11 -3.21 -31.03
CA GLU A 321 8.68 -4.18 -31.96
C GLU A 321 7.59 -5.13 -32.50
N ASN A 322 7.89 -5.77 -33.65
CA ASN A 322 7.01 -6.77 -34.23
C ASN A 322 6.77 -7.93 -33.26
N ARG A 323 5.54 -8.41 -33.21
CA ARG A 323 5.08 -9.41 -32.27
C ARG A 323 4.47 -10.60 -33.00
N SER A 324 4.80 -11.81 -32.51
CA SER A 324 4.10 -13.05 -32.86
C SER A 324 3.61 -13.71 -31.59
N THR A 325 2.33 -14.00 -31.49
CA THR A 325 1.71 -14.56 -30.29
C THR A 325 0.76 -15.69 -30.67
N SER A 326 1.01 -16.88 -30.13
CA SER A 326 0.09 -18.00 -30.25
C SER A 326 -0.84 -18.07 -29.04
N PHE A 327 -2.12 -18.35 -29.27
CA PHE A 327 -3.15 -18.41 -28.24
C PHE A 327 -4.29 -19.36 -28.64
N GLY A 328 -5.22 -19.65 -27.74
CA GLY A 328 -6.34 -20.54 -27.97
C GLY A 328 -6.20 -21.86 -27.22
N THR A 329 -6.81 -22.93 -27.78
CA THR A 329 -6.77 -24.28 -27.23
C THR A 329 -6.04 -25.22 -28.19
N ILE A 330 -5.67 -26.41 -27.73
CA ILE A 330 -5.02 -27.42 -28.58
C ILE A 330 -5.85 -27.74 -29.83
N SER A 331 -7.18 -27.68 -29.71
CA SER A 331 -8.10 -27.98 -30.84
C SER A 331 -8.43 -26.75 -31.70
N ASN A 332 -8.06 -25.55 -31.25
CA ASN A 332 -8.30 -24.31 -31.99
C ASN A 332 -7.18 -23.32 -31.57
N ALA A 333 -5.98 -23.59 -32.06
CA ALA A 333 -4.80 -22.79 -31.84
C ALA A 333 -4.68 -21.74 -32.94
N LEU A 334 -4.48 -20.51 -32.56
CA LEU A 334 -4.34 -19.34 -33.44
C LEU A 334 -2.98 -18.70 -33.27
N ASN A 335 -2.47 -18.11 -34.37
CA ASN A 335 -1.30 -17.22 -34.32
C ASN A 335 -1.68 -15.82 -34.79
N LEU A 336 -1.17 -14.84 -34.08
CA LEU A 336 -1.28 -13.43 -34.40
C LEU A 336 0.10 -12.85 -34.61
N ASP A 337 0.38 -12.42 -35.84
CA ASP A 337 1.57 -11.63 -36.18
C ASP A 337 1.18 -10.17 -36.32
N ILE A 338 1.88 -9.28 -35.61
CA ILE A 338 1.68 -7.83 -35.73
C ILE A 338 3.00 -7.17 -36.09
N TYR A 339 2.96 -6.37 -37.15
CA TYR A 339 4.04 -5.52 -37.60
C TYR A 339 3.74 -4.10 -37.16
N PHE A 340 4.58 -3.57 -36.29
CA PHE A 340 4.41 -2.24 -35.72
C PHE A 340 5.31 -1.20 -36.40
N ASP A 341 4.81 0.03 -36.42
CA ASP A 341 5.56 1.25 -36.75
C ASP A 341 5.11 2.41 -35.85
N GLY A 342 5.99 3.38 -35.65
CA GLY A 342 5.68 4.56 -34.86
C GLY A 342 6.24 4.53 -33.45
N ASN A 343 5.87 5.54 -32.66
CA ASN A 343 6.38 5.68 -31.29
C ASN A 343 5.39 6.42 -30.36
N GLU A 344 5.67 6.31 -29.08
CA GLU A 344 4.99 6.98 -27.99
C GLU A 344 6.00 7.74 -27.12
N LYS A 345 5.65 9.01 -26.79
CA LYS A 345 6.45 9.87 -25.90
C LYS A 345 5.56 10.63 -24.94
N ASP A 346 5.82 10.45 -23.67
CA ASP A 346 5.03 11.06 -22.63
C ASP A 346 5.86 11.72 -21.58
N GLU A 347 5.36 12.82 -21.07
CA GLU A 347 6.02 13.57 -20.02
C GLU A 347 4.99 14.02 -18.97
N PHE A 348 5.30 13.72 -17.70
CA PHE A 348 4.49 14.10 -16.54
C PHE A 348 5.39 14.80 -15.53
N ASN A 349 5.17 16.10 -15.39
CA ASN A 349 5.87 16.92 -14.39
C ASN A 349 4.89 17.31 -13.29
N SER A 350 5.30 17.21 -12.03
CA SER A 350 4.51 17.69 -10.90
C SER A 350 5.37 18.41 -9.87
N ASN A 351 4.76 19.43 -9.26
CA ASN A 351 5.37 20.26 -8.23
C ASN A 351 4.38 20.46 -7.10
N ILE A 352 4.79 20.12 -5.88
CA ILE A 352 4.02 20.35 -4.66
C ILE A 352 4.82 21.25 -3.74
N GLN A 353 4.20 22.28 -3.23
CA GLN A 353 4.76 23.18 -2.23
C GLN A 353 3.75 23.34 -1.09
N ALA A 354 4.19 23.23 0.14
CA ALA A 354 3.31 23.38 1.26
C ALA A 354 4.01 24.03 2.45
N VAL A 355 3.25 24.83 3.18
CA VAL A 355 3.64 25.43 4.44
C VAL A 355 2.61 25.12 5.51
N THR A 356 3.08 24.68 6.68
CA THR A 356 2.21 24.43 7.84
C THR A 356 2.76 25.21 9.03
N PHE A 357 1.94 26.07 9.59
CA PHE A 357 2.18 26.67 10.90
C PHE A 357 1.42 25.88 11.95
N LYS A 358 2.14 25.50 13.02
CA LYS A 358 1.59 24.74 14.14
C LYS A 358 1.69 25.60 15.40
N TYR A 359 0.56 25.79 16.07
CA TYR A 359 0.43 26.60 17.26
C TYR A 359 -0.17 25.79 18.42
N HIS A 360 0.56 25.69 19.53
CA HIS A 360 0.18 25.00 20.76
C HIS A 360 0.00 26.03 21.88
N PRO A 361 -1.16 26.68 22.01
CA PRO A 361 -1.37 27.67 23.03
C PRO A 361 -1.23 27.12 24.46
N ASN A 362 -1.59 25.84 24.63
CA ASN A 362 -1.48 25.10 25.89
C ASN A 362 -1.35 23.58 25.58
N SER A 363 -1.24 22.74 26.62
CA SER A 363 -1.11 21.28 26.49
C SER A 363 -2.33 20.61 25.84
N ASN A 364 -3.49 21.25 25.88
CA ASN A 364 -4.77 20.65 25.49
C ASN A 364 -5.29 21.14 24.13
N SER A 365 -4.60 22.09 23.51
CA SER A 365 -5.05 22.72 22.27
C SER A 365 -3.95 22.76 21.23
N PHE A 366 -4.31 22.40 20.01
CA PHE A 366 -3.41 22.39 18.88
C PHE A 366 -4.09 22.95 17.63
N ILE A 367 -3.55 23.99 17.05
CA ILE A 367 -4.10 24.65 15.86
C ILE A 367 -3.05 24.60 14.74
N ARG A 368 -3.49 24.32 13.53
CA ARG A 368 -2.65 24.25 12.34
C ARG A 368 -3.24 25.10 11.23
N LEU A 369 -2.40 25.92 10.62
CA LEU A 369 -2.68 26.62 9.38
C LEU A 369 -1.84 25.97 8.28
N ILE A 370 -2.48 25.43 7.27
CA ILE A 370 -1.86 24.66 6.18
C ILE A 370 -2.17 25.38 4.88
N GLY A 371 -1.14 25.76 4.14
CA GLY A 371 -1.25 26.25 2.77
C GLY A 371 -0.49 25.33 1.84
N SER A 372 -1.09 24.96 0.69
CA SER A 372 -0.40 24.15 -0.31
C SER A 372 -0.75 24.55 -1.74
N ARG A 373 0.23 24.39 -2.64
CA ARG A 373 0.08 24.49 -4.08
C ARG A 373 0.50 23.19 -4.72
N TYR A 374 -0.32 22.67 -5.60
CA TYR A 374 -0.03 21.56 -6.49
C TYR A 374 -0.09 22.06 -7.94
N GLU A 375 0.89 21.68 -8.74
CA GLU A 375 0.94 21.96 -10.17
C GLU A 375 1.36 20.69 -10.90
N SER A 376 0.68 20.37 -12.01
CA SER A 376 1.13 19.31 -12.91
C SER A 376 0.92 19.67 -14.36
N ILE A 377 1.84 19.22 -15.21
CA ILE A 377 1.77 19.28 -16.66
C ILE A 377 1.97 17.85 -17.16
N GLU A 378 0.97 17.39 -17.93
CA GLU A 378 0.96 16.05 -18.50
C GLU A 378 0.83 16.17 -20.02
N GLU A 379 1.74 15.56 -20.77
CA GLU A 379 1.72 15.46 -22.21
C GLU A 379 1.77 14.00 -22.65
N GLU A 380 0.85 13.60 -23.50
CA GLU A 380 0.80 12.29 -24.17
C GLU A 380 0.88 12.49 -25.68
N LYS A 381 1.84 11.84 -26.30
CA LYS A 381 2.08 11.93 -27.74
C LYS A 381 2.39 10.56 -28.29
N TYR A 382 1.50 10.00 -29.06
CA TYR A 382 1.78 8.76 -29.78
C TYR A 382 1.18 8.74 -31.17
N ASP A 383 1.89 8.05 -32.05
CA ASP A 383 1.46 7.58 -33.37
C ASP A 383 1.94 6.13 -33.44
N ILE A 384 1.04 5.19 -33.34
CA ILE A 384 1.35 3.77 -33.40
C ILE A 384 0.48 3.11 -34.46
N MET A 385 1.10 2.53 -35.46
CA MET A 385 0.43 1.70 -36.48
C MET A 385 0.76 0.24 -36.21
N GLY A 386 -0.23 -0.63 -36.31
CA GLY A 386 -0.06 -2.07 -36.27
C GLY A 386 -0.80 -2.74 -37.43
N GLN A 387 -0.05 -3.51 -38.26
CA GLN A 387 -0.65 -4.40 -39.24
C GLN A 387 -0.66 -5.81 -38.68
N TYR A 388 -1.82 -6.46 -38.64
CA TYR A 388 -1.95 -7.77 -38.06
C TYR A 388 -2.43 -8.83 -39.05
N TYR A 389 -1.92 -10.05 -38.84
CA TYR A 389 -2.31 -11.26 -39.54
C TYR A 389 -2.71 -12.29 -38.50
N LEU A 390 -3.96 -12.73 -38.56
CA LEU A 390 -4.50 -13.80 -37.74
C LEU A 390 -4.57 -15.07 -38.56
N SER A 391 -3.97 -16.17 -38.14
CA SER A 391 -3.95 -17.43 -38.84
C SER A 391 -4.24 -18.59 -37.91
N ASP A 392 -4.78 -19.70 -38.48
CA ASP A 392 -4.88 -20.97 -37.79
C ASP A 392 -3.51 -21.65 -37.65
N LEU A 393 -3.28 -22.29 -36.50
CA LEU A 393 -2.11 -23.10 -36.22
C LEU A 393 -2.50 -24.58 -36.20
N PHE A 394 -1.99 -25.34 -37.14
CA PHE A 394 -2.04 -26.81 -37.05
C PHE A 394 -0.90 -27.33 -36.19
N VAL A 395 -1.23 -27.91 -35.03
CA VAL A 395 -0.26 -28.61 -34.18
C VAL A 395 -0.14 -30.04 -34.70
N SER A 396 0.90 -30.33 -35.47
CA SER A 396 1.20 -31.69 -35.93
C SER A 396 1.53 -32.58 -34.73
N GLN A 397 0.98 -33.80 -34.71
CA GLN A 397 1.18 -34.81 -33.64
C GLN A 397 2.64 -35.31 -33.50
N GLY A 398 3.59 -34.76 -34.23
CA GLY A 398 4.98 -35.20 -34.28
C GLY A 398 6.02 -34.21 -33.73
N GLY A 399 5.63 -33.07 -33.15
CA GLY A 399 6.55 -32.15 -32.45
C GLY A 399 7.48 -31.30 -33.33
N SER A 400 7.27 -31.24 -34.63
CA SER A 400 7.99 -30.34 -35.54
C SER A 400 7.06 -29.25 -36.07
N GLN A 401 7.47 -28.02 -35.90
CA GLN A 401 6.93 -26.74 -36.38
C GLN A 401 5.44 -26.71 -36.72
N SER A 402 4.67 -25.93 -35.95
CA SER A 402 3.33 -25.52 -36.33
C SER A 402 3.42 -24.62 -37.56
N GLU A 403 2.86 -25.03 -38.70
CA GLU A 403 2.72 -24.16 -39.86
C GLU A 403 1.38 -23.43 -39.80
N SER A 404 1.37 -22.12 -40.08
CA SER A 404 0.14 -21.35 -40.29
C SER A 404 -0.48 -21.76 -41.63
N VAL A 405 -1.72 -22.22 -41.61
CA VAL A 405 -2.34 -22.86 -42.79
C VAL A 405 -3.36 -21.97 -43.47
N GLU A 406 -4.06 -21.10 -42.74
CA GLU A 406 -5.06 -20.23 -43.32
C GLU A 406 -5.10 -18.85 -42.63
N ASN A 407 -5.16 -17.79 -43.42
CA ASN A 407 -5.32 -16.45 -42.87
C ASN A 407 -6.80 -16.20 -42.58
N LEU A 408 -7.14 -16.10 -41.28
CA LEU A 408 -8.50 -15.83 -40.80
C LEU A 408 -8.83 -14.34 -40.78
N GLY A 409 -7.82 -13.50 -40.64
CA GLY A 409 -8.02 -12.07 -40.53
C GLY A 409 -6.74 -11.26 -40.83
N ILE A 410 -6.92 -10.18 -41.57
CA ILE A 410 -5.89 -9.19 -41.89
C ILE A 410 -6.48 -7.84 -41.58
N GLY A 411 -5.72 -6.98 -40.92
CA GLY A 411 -6.19 -5.63 -40.66
C GLY A 411 -5.06 -4.71 -40.21
N THR A 412 -5.41 -3.44 -40.12
CA THR A 412 -4.52 -2.38 -39.65
C THR A 412 -5.23 -1.55 -38.61
N PHE A 413 -4.51 -1.11 -37.62
CA PHE A 413 -4.97 -0.05 -36.71
C PHE A 413 -3.92 1.06 -36.64
N ILE A 414 -4.39 2.30 -36.46
CA ILE A 414 -3.56 3.47 -36.22
C ILE A 414 -4.12 4.19 -35.01
N ASP A 415 -3.32 4.27 -33.99
CA ASP A 415 -3.62 4.99 -32.76
C ASP A 415 -2.86 6.32 -32.74
N HIS A 416 -3.59 7.42 -32.58
CA HIS A 416 -3.03 8.77 -32.53
C HIS A 416 -3.46 9.49 -31.26
N ALA A 417 -2.53 10.18 -30.60
CA ALA A 417 -2.86 11.15 -29.56
C ALA A 417 -1.90 12.34 -29.49
N ARG A 418 -2.46 13.49 -29.13
CA ARG A 418 -1.76 14.74 -28.80
C ARG A 418 -2.51 15.40 -27.64
N ASN A 419 -2.35 14.83 -26.47
CA ASN A 419 -3.05 15.27 -25.27
C ASN A 419 -2.15 16.15 -24.42
N LYS A 420 -2.76 17.19 -23.83
CA LYS A 420 -2.08 18.01 -22.83
C LYS A 420 -3.04 18.39 -21.71
N LEU A 421 -2.63 18.11 -20.47
CA LEU A 421 -3.38 18.47 -19.27
C LEU A 421 -2.50 19.32 -18.35
N ASP A 422 -2.93 20.55 -18.12
CA ASP A 422 -2.34 21.48 -17.16
C ASP A 422 -3.28 21.60 -15.96
N GLN A 423 -2.76 21.40 -14.74
CA GLN A 423 -3.53 21.48 -13.49
C GLN A 423 -2.80 22.34 -12.47
N GLU A 424 -3.53 23.24 -11.84
CA GLU A 424 -3.06 24.05 -10.73
C GLU A 424 -4.09 24.05 -9.61
N VAL A 425 -3.66 23.65 -8.39
CA VAL A 425 -4.56 23.53 -7.25
C VAL A 425 -3.94 24.25 -6.06
N TYR A 426 -4.67 25.18 -5.49
CA TYR A 426 -4.35 25.89 -4.25
C TYR A 426 -5.27 25.41 -3.14
N ASN A 427 -4.70 25.08 -1.98
CA ASN A 427 -5.47 24.69 -0.80
C ASN A 427 -5.00 25.46 0.42
N MET A 428 -5.96 25.90 1.22
CA MET A 428 -5.72 26.56 2.52
C MET A 428 -6.68 25.96 3.54
N ASP A 429 -6.14 25.35 4.58
CA ASP A 429 -6.91 24.71 5.67
C ASP A 429 -6.48 25.29 7.03
N ILE A 430 -7.44 25.48 7.91
CA ILE A 430 -7.24 25.70 9.34
C ILE A 430 -7.86 24.52 10.07
N LYS A 431 -7.10 23.85 10.92
CA LYS A 431 -7.55 22.69 11.70
C LYS A 431 -7.23 22.90 13.17
N GLY A 432 -8.12 22.47 14.05
CA GLY A 432 -7.95 22.53 15.50
C GLY A 432 -8.28 21.19 16.16
N ASP A 433 -7.48 20.85 17.17
CA ASP A 433 -7.67 19.72 18.07
C ASP A 433 -7.71 20.22 19.49
N HIS A 434 -8.70 19.80 20.27
CA HIS A 434 -8.89 20.18 21.66
C HIS A 434 -9.23 18.97 22.52
N SER A 435 -8.51 18.80 23.62
CA SER A 435 -8.69 17.71 24.58
C SER A 435 -9.28 18.27 25.88
N PHE A 436 -10.38 17.71 26.35
CA PHE A 436 -11.07 18.05 27.58
C PHE A 436 -11.31 16.75 28.34
N ASP A 437 -10.45 16.38 29.28
CA ASP A 437 -10.51 15.12 30.02
C ASP A 437 -10.77 13.92 29.07
N ASP A 438 -12.00 13.38 29.06
CA ASP A 438 -12.40 12.24 28.24
C ASP A 438 -13.01 12.62 26.88
N LEU A 439 -13.16 13.93 26.59
CA LEU A 439 -13.73 14.44 25.35
C LEU A 439 -12.64 15.05 24.47
N PHE A 440 -12.55 14.58 23.23
CA PHE A 440 -11.65 15.10 22.22
C PHE A 440 -12.42 15.69 21.03
N ILE A 441 -12.22 16.96 20.74
CA ILE A 441 -12.87 17.67 19.65
C ILE A 441 -11.86 18.02 18.58
N GLN A 442 -12.20 17.70 17.33
CA GLN A 442 -11.45 18.07 16.14
C GLN A 442 -12.35 18.86 15.20
N TRP A 443 -11.82 19.91 14.62
CA TRP A 443 -12.53 20.70 13.63
C TRP A 443 -11.60 21.22 12.55
N GLY A 444 -12.15 21.60 11.42
CA GLY A 444 -11.39 22.23 10.35
C GLY A 444 -12.28 22.98 9.38
N VAL A 445 -11.70 24.01 8.80
CA VAL A 445 -12.27 24.78 7.69
C VAL A 445 -11.21 24.95 6.61
N GLY A 446 -11.63 24.92 5.35
CA GLY A 446 -10.67 25.06 4.25
C GLY A 446 -11.30 25.53 2.96
N VAL A 447 -10.45 26.09 2.11
CA VAL A 447 -10.79 26.52 0.76
C VAL A 447 -9.80 25.88 -0.21
N LYS A 448 -10.31 25.29 -1.29
CA LYS A 448 -9.50 24.75 -2.39
C LYS A 448 -9.93 25.42 -3.69
N LYS A 449 -8.99 25.88 -4.48
CA LYS A 449 -9.21 26.40 -5.84
C LYS A 449 -8.52 25.45 -6.83
N GLU A 450 -9.23 25.06 -7.87
CA GLU A 450 -8.73 24.21 -8.97
C GLU A 450 -8.85 24.95 -10.28
N ASP A 451 -7.75 25.07 -11.00
CA ASP A 451 -7.70 25.57 -12.38
C ASP A 451 -7.14 24.44 -13.26
N ILE A 452 -7.94 23.97 -14.20
CA ILE A 452 -7.63 22.84 -15.07
C ILE A 452 -7.84 23.25 -16.52
N SER A 453 -6.85 22.98 -17.36
CA SER A 453 -6.92 23.14 -18.81
C SER A 453 -6.52 21.83 -19.46
N ASN A 454 -7.41 21.25 -20.26
CA ASN A 454 -7.15 19.98 -20.92
C ASN A 454 -7.51 20.05 -22.39
N ARG A 455 -6.52 19.78 -23.22
CA ARG A 455 -6.69 19.59 -24.66
C ARG A 455 -6.55 18.11 -24.97
N ILE A 456 -7.58 17.53 -25.55
CA ILE A 456 -7.66 16.14 -26.02
C ILE A 456 -7.69 16.16 -27.53
N ASN A 457 -6.83 15.39 -28.16
CA ASN A 457 -6.87 15.11 -29.59
C ASN A 457 -6.41 13.64 -29.74
N GLU A 458 -7.39 12.74 -29.71
CA GLU A 458 -7.20 11.31 -29.83
C GLU A 458 -8.10 10.79 -30.95
N TRP A 459 -7.57 9.90 -31.78
CA TRP A 459 -8.39 9.14 -32.73
C TRP A 459 -7.76 7.77 -33.00
N GLN A 460 -8.60 6.85 -33.39
CA GLN A 460 -8.20 5.52 -33.86
C GLN A 460 -8.81 5.23 -35.20
N TYR A 461 -7.99 4.80 -36.14
CA TYR A 461 -8.40 4.15 -37.35
C TYR A 461 -8.25 2.65 -37.20
N GLN A 462 -9.22 1.91 -37.69
CA GLN A 462 -9.13 0.45 -37.80
C GLN A 462 -9.64 0.03 -39.17
N ASP A 463 -8.99 -0.95 -39.76
CA ASP A 463 -9.51 -1.68 -40.89
C ASP A 463 -9.53 -3.19 -40.66
N SER A 464 -10.35 -3.90 -41.46
CA SER A 464 -10.33 -5.34 -41.55
C SER A 464 -10.48 -5.68 -43.04
N ALA A 465 -9.52 -6.43 -43.57
CA ALA A 465 -9.46 -6.82 -44.98
C ALA A 465 -9.59 -5.62 -45.96
N GLY A 466 -9.03 -4.45 -45.58
CA GLY A 466 -9.08 -3.24 -46.43
C GLY A 466 -10.33 -2.36 -46.29
N TYR A 467 -11.27 -2.72 -45.41
CA TYR A 467 -12.47 -1.93 -45.11
C TYR A 467 -12.36 -1.28 -43.73
N SER A 468 -12.64 0.03 -43.65
CA SER A 468 -12.64 0.71 -42.36
C SER A 468 -13.69 0.14 -41.39
N VAL A 469 -13.39 0.13 -40.11
CA VAL A 469 -14.32 -0.26 -39.05
C VAL A 469 -14.56 0.95 -38.14
N PRO A 470 -15.80 1.52 -38.13
CA PRO A 470 -17.05 1.06 -38.77
C PRO A 470 -17.02 1.12 -40.33
N VAL A 471 -17.74 0.21 -40.98
CA VAL A 471 -17.80 0.13 -42.43
C VAL A 471 -18.66 1.26 -42.98
N SER A 472 -18.21 1.87 -44.08
CA SER A 472 -18.96 2.83 -44.85
C SER A 472 -18.64 2.69 -46.34
N ASP A 473 -19.67 2.74 -47.19
CA ASP A 473 -19.57 2.60 -48.65
C ASP A 473 -18.98 3.86 -49.36
N SER A 474 -18.93 5.00 -48.65
CA SER A 474 -18.62 6.30 -49.29
C SER A 474 -17.44 7.03 -48.69
N LYS A 475 -16.97 6.66 -47.50
CA LYS A 475 -15.87 7.34 -46.78
C LYS A 475 -15.20 6.44 -45.76
N VAL A 476 -13.94 6.75 -45.47
CA VAL A 476 -13.22 6.16 -44.33
C VAL A 476 -13.78 6.74 -43.05
N LEU A 477 -14.15 5.87 -42.10
CA LEU A 477 -14.59 6.24 -40.75
C LEU A 477 -13.51 5.90 -39.73
N LEU A 478 -13.40 6.72 -38.71
CA LEU A 478 -12.57 6.43 -37.54
C LEU A 478 -13.34 5.51 -36.58
N ALA A 479 -12.65 4.62 -35.94
CA ALA A 479 -13.22 3.78 -34.89
C ALA A 479 -13.68 4.63 -33.69
N TYR A 480 -12.89 5.64 -33.34
CA TYR A 480 -13.30 6.74 -32.48
C TYR A 480 -12.52 8.02 -32.81
N ASN A 481 -13.08 9.16 -32.41
CA ASN A 481 -12.44 10.46 -32.50
C ASN A 481 -12.85 11.31 -31.29
N ARG A 482 -11.86 11.82 -30.57
CA ARG A 482 -12.01 12.68 -29.41
C ARG A 482 -11.23 13.97 -29.63
N ASN A 483 -11.94 15.06 -29.78
CA ASN A 483 -11.33 16.38 -29.98
C ASN A 483 -12.03 17.38 -29.06
N ALA A 484 -11.37 17.73 -27.95
CA ALA A 484 -11.96 18.60 -26.94
C ALA A 484 -10.92 19.58 -26.37
N ASN A 485 -11.38 20.75 -25.97
CA ASN A 485 -10.59 21.76 -25.28
C ASN A 485 -11.37 22.26 -24.06
N ASN A 486 -11.08 21.64 -22.91
CA ASN A 486 -11.81 21.85 -21.67
C ASN A 486 -11.06 22.81 -20.76
N LYS A 487 -11.78 23.70 -20.09
CA LYS A 487 -11.27 24.57 -19.04
C LYS A 487 -12.22 24.56 -17.85
N ILE A 488 -11.68 24.32 -16.68
CA ILE A 488 -12.40 24.38 -15.40
C ILE A 488 -11.66 25.34 -14.48
N SER A 489 -12.43 26.23 -13.85
CA SER A 489 -11.97 26.99 -12.69
C SER A 489 -13.04 26.82 -11.63
N SER A 490 -12.73 26.20 -10.50
CA SER A 490 -13.70 25.92 -9.44
C SER A 490 -13.14 26.13 -8.06
N LYS A 491 -14.03 26.45 -7.11
CA LYS A 491 -13.70 26.62 -5.70
C LYS A 491 -14.52 25.65 -4.85
N HIS A 492 -13.84 25.14 -3.85
CA HIS A 492 -14.43 24.23 -2.86
C HIS A 492 -14.28 24.85 -1.47
N TYR A 493 -15.36 24.88 -0.72
CA TYR A 493 -15.37 25.31 0.68
C TYR A 493 -15.68 24.09 1.54
N LYS A 494 -14.77 23.75 2.44
CA LYS A 494 -14.82 22.52 3.25
C LYS A 494 -14.86 22.88 4.72
N SER A 495 -15.66 22.17 5.50
CA SER A 495 -15.60 22.24 6.98
C SER A 495 -15.95 20.89 7.60
N PHE A 496 -15.45 20.63 8.78
CA PHE A 496 -15.84 19.47 9.57
C PHE A 496 -15.76 19.75 11.06
N VAL A 497 -16.55 19.03 11.83
CA VAL A 497 -16.45 18.91 13.28
C VAL A 497 -16.64 17.46 13.69
N GLN A 498 -15.81 17.00 14.61
CA GLN A 498 -15.82 15.64 15.14
C GLN A 498 -15.60 15.68 16.63
N ALA A 499 -16.38 14.91 17.37
CA ALA A 499 -16.19 14.68 18.79
C ALA A 499 -15.94 13.20 19.06
N THR A 500 -14.98 12.90 19.91
CA THR A 500 -14.67 11.56 20.40
C THR A 500 -14.78 11.57 21.92
N GLN A 501 -15.67 10.75 22.47
CA GLN A 501 -15.87 10.58 23.89
C GLN A 501 -15.35 9.22 24.32
N MET A 502 -14.54 9.19 25.37
CA MET A 502 -14.12 7.99 26.08
C MET A 502 -14.98 7.76 27.31
N LEU A 503 -15.43 6.54 27.49
CA LEU A 503 -16.22 6.09 28.64
C LEU A 503 -15.55 4.87 29.23
N GLU A 504 -14.97 5.00 30.40
CA GLU A 504 -14.35 3.90 31.14
C GLU A 504 -15.33 3.33 32.17
N SER A 505 -15.44 2.03 32.23
CA SER A 505 -16.26 1.33 33.21
C SER A 505 -15.60 0.02 33.66
N LYS A 506 -16.12 -0.58 34.74
CA LYS A 506 -15.68 -1.92 35.18
C LYS A 506 -15.89 -3.00 34.11
N LYS A 507 -16.80 -2.80 33.16
CA LYS A 507 -17.09 -3.76 32.09
C LYS A 507 -16.15 -3.62 30.88
N GLY A 508 -15.44 -2.51 30.77
CA GLY A 508 -14.53 -2.20 29.67
C GLY A 508 -14.51 -0.72 29.30
N GLU A 509 -13.82 -0.43 28.22
CA GLU A 509 -13.66 0.90 27.66
C GLU A 509 -14.51 1.04 26.40
N LEU A 510 -15.27 2.11 26.30
CA LEU A 510 -16.11 2.44 25.16
C LEU A 510 -15.68 3.80 24.59
N GLN A 511 -15.29 3.83 23.33
CA GLN A 511 -14.99 5.04 22.59
C GLN A 511 -16.08 5.28 21.56
N ILE A 512 -16.73 6.44 21.64
CA ILE A 512 -17.75 6.87 20.69
C ILE A 512 -17.22 8.07 19.93
N THR A 513 -17.24 8.00 18.60
CA THR A 513 -16.87 9.12 17.73
C THR A 513 -18.03 9.45 16.84
N GLY A 514 -18.39 10.72 16.77
CA GLY A 514 -19.40 11.23 15.85
C GLY A 514 -18.94 12.54 15.22
N GLY A 515 -19.34 12.78 13.99
CA GLY A 515 -18.99 14.04 13.34
C GLY A 515 -19.79 14.31 12.08
N LEU A 516 -19.67 15.55 11.64
CA LEU A 516 -20.33 16.06 10.45
C LEU A 516 -19.31 16.81 9.60
N ARG A 517 -19.31 16.53 8.30
CA ARG A 517 -18.55 17.24 7.31
C ARG A 517 -19.48 17.95 6.35
N TYR A 518 -19.12 19.16 5.96
CA TYR A 518 -19.80 19.96 4.93
C TYR A 518 -18.82 20.30 3.82
N HIS A 519 -19.28 20.19 2.57
CA HIS A 519 -18.54 20.57 1.39
C HIS A 519 -19.46 21.31 0.42
N TYR A 520 -19.10 22.56 0.05
CA TYR A 520 -19.75 23.32 -1.01
C TYR A 520 -18.84 23.38 -2.22
N TRP A 521 -19.39 23.04 -3.39
CA TRP A 521 -18.69 23.13 -4.67
C TRP A 521 -19.36 24.16 -5.58
N ASP A 522 -18.63 25.20 -5.96
CA ASP A 522 -19.18 26.34 -6.70
C ASP A 522 -19.52 26.00 -8.15
N TYR A 523 -18.84 25.02 -8.77
CA TYR A 523 -19.10 24.57 -10.13
C TYR A 523 -20.56 24.10 -10.32
N ASN A 524 -21.08 23.27 -9.43
CA ASN A 524 -22.47 22.83 -9.47
C ASN A 524 -23.38 23.56 -8.47
N LYS A 525 -22.85 24.54 -7.74
CA LYS A 525 -23.55 25.41 -6.78
C LYS A 525 -24.32 24.64 -5.70
N LYS A 526 -23.80 23.49 -5.26
CA LYS A 526 -24.46 22.63 -4.27
C LYS A 526 -23.59 22.40 -3.04
N GLY A 527 -24.25 22.31 -1.90
CA GLY A 527 -23.60 21.95 -0.63
C GLY A 527 -24.01 20.53 -0.22
N TYR A 528 -23.08 19.82 0.43
CA TYR A 528 -23.18 18.40 0.74
C TYR A 528 -22.78 18.12 2.19
N PHE A 529 -23.60 17.36 2.90
CA PHE A 529 -23.35 16.95 4.27
C PHE A 529 -23.01 15.47 4.35
N SER A 530 -21.96 15.13 5.08
CA SER A 530 -21.44 13.76 5.27
C SER A 530 -21.34 13.43 6.76
N PRO A 531 -22.43 12.98 7.41
CA PRO A 531 -22.38 12.48 8.77
C PRO A 531 -21.69 11.13 8.84
N ARG A 532 -20.82 10.93 9.85
CA ARG A 532 -20.12 9.66 10.10
C ARG A 532 -20.01 9.42 11.59
N GLY A 533 -20.07 8.15 11.98
CA GLY A 533 -19.91 7.74 13.36
C GLY A 533 -19.25 6.39 13.51
N SER A 534 -18.59 6.19 14.64
CA SER A 534 -17.99 4.91 15.00
C SER A 534 -18.03 4.67 16.50
N ILE A 535 -18.14 3.40 16.87
CA ILE A 535 -18.09 2.90 18.24
C ILE A 535 -16.99 1.85 18.30
N HIS A 536 -16.08 2.01 19.27
CA HIS A 536 -15.07 1.02 19.60
C HIS A 536 -15.29 0.56 21.04
N TYR A 537 -15.38 -0.75 21.25
CA TYR A 537 -15.56 -1.33 22.57
C TYR A 537 -14.47 -2.35 22.87
N ILE A 538 -13.81 -2.15 23.99
CA ILE A 538 -12.78 -3.05 24.53
C ILE A 538 -13.31 -3.58 25.85
N PRO A 539 -13.91 -4.79 25.88
CA PRO A 539 -14.39 -5.39 27.11
C PRO A 539 -13.25 -5.73 28.04
N ASN A 540 -13.49 -5.66 29.33
CA ASN A 540 -12.53 -6.09 30.37
C ASN A 540 -12.61 -7.60 30.57
N TRP A 541 -12.32 -8.37 29.50
CA TRP A 541 -12.28 -9.83 29.51
C TRP A 541 -10.83 -10.32 29.65
N ASP A 542 -10.65 -11.55 30.07
CA ASP A 542 -9.32 -12.19 30.09
C ASP A 542 -8.74 -12.25 28.68
N ASN A 543 -9.56 -12.51 27.68
CA ASN A 543 -9.20 -12.46 26.28
C ASN A 543 -9.23 -10.99 25.80
N LYS A 544 -8.12 -10.51 25.27
CA LYS A 544 -8.02 -9.15 24.72
C LYS A 544 -8.69 -9.07 23.36
N VAL A 545 -9.94 -8.63 23.37
CA VAL A 545 -10.75 -8.43 22.15
C VAL A 545 -11.11 -6.94 22.03
N LYS A 546 -11.16 -6.43 20.80
CA LYS A 546 -11.67 -5.10 20.49
C LYS A 546 -12.73 -5.23 19.40
N PHE A 547 -13.89 -4.61 19.61
CA PHE A 547 -14.96 -4.53 18.63
C PHE A 547 -15.04 -3.12 18.03
N LYS A 548 -15.41 -3.04 16.77
CA LYS A 548 -15.59 -1.80 16.01
C LYS A 548 -16.91 -1.85 15.26
N LEU A 549 -17.69 -0.80 15.36
CA LEU A 549 -18.84 -0.55 14.52
C LEU A 549 -18.70 0.84 13.91
N SER A 550 -18.80 0.97 12.59
CA SER A 550 -18.75 2.27 11.91
C SER A 550 -19.84 2.36 10.86
N ALA A 551 -20.48 3.52 10.79
CA ALA A 551 -21.44 3.85 9.76
C ALA A 551 -21.29 5.31 9.32
N GLY A 552 -21.56 5.61 8.04
CA GLY A 552 -21.48 6.99 7.59
C GLY A 552 -21.76 7.16 6.12
N LEU A 553 -22.11 8.40 5.77
CA LEU A 553 -22.26 8.86 4.39
C LEU A 553 -20.93 9.42 3.90
N TYR A 554 -20.48 8.91 2.78
CA TYR A 554 -19.26 9.32 2.09
C TYR A 554 -19.63 9.93 0.75
N GLN A 555 -19.02 11.05 0.44
CA GLN A 555 -19.31 11.78 -0.80
C GLN A 555 -17.98 12.14 -1.47
N GLN A 556 -17.93 12.01 -2.78
CA GLN A 556 -16.77 12.36 -3.59
C GLN A 556 -17.19 13.29 -4.71
N ILE A 557 -16.55 14.45 -4.77
CA ILE A 557 -16.65 15.29 -5.95
C ILE A 557 -15.82 14.62 -7.05
N PRO A 558 -16.39 14.41 -8.26
CA PRO A 558 -15.67 13.79 -9.34
C PRO A 558 -14.38 14.52 -9.67
N SER A 559 -13.32 13.77 -9.89
CA SER A 559 -12.09 14.30 -10.49
C SER A 559 -12.38 14.76 -11.94
N TYR A 560 -11.50 15.58 -12.47
CA TYR A 560 -11.65 16.06 -13.85
C TYR A 560 -11.91 14.91 -14.83
N ARG A 561 -11.21 13.78 -14.70
CA ARG A 561 -11.37 12.62 -15.60
C ARG A 561 -12.73 11.93 -15.45
N GLU A 562 -13.30 11.89 -14.26
CA GLU A 562 -14.64 11.34 -13.99
C GLU A 562 -15.77 12.23 -14.54
N MET A 563 -15.46 13.48 -14.89
CA MET A 563 -16.40 14.42 -15.49
C MET A 563 -16.47 14.32 -17.03
N LEU A 564 -15.53 13.60 -17.66
CA LEU A 564 -15.47 13.48 -19.11
C LEU A 564 -16.53 12.52 -19.66
N MET A 565 -17.17 12.92 -20.74
CA MET A 565 -17.99 12.08 -21.60
C MET A 565 -17.09 11.30 -22.60
N ILE A 566 -17.69 10.36 -23.34
CA ILE A 566 -16.97 9.53 -24.32
C ILE A 566 -16.29 10.40 -25.39
N ASP A 567 -16.87 11.50 -25.80
CA ASP A 567 -16.33 12.43 -26.84
C ASP A 567 -15.16 13.30 -26.33
N GLY A 568 -14.85 13.21 -25.02
CA GLY A 568 -13.79 13.97 -24.36
C GLY A 568 -14.22 15.33 -23.82
N ASN A 569 -15.46 15.76 -24.01
CA ASN A 569 -16.00 16.99 -23.43
C ASN A 569 -16.44 16.74 -21.97
N ILE A 570 -16.52 17.83 -21.19
CA ILE A 570 -17.02 17.78 -19.83
C ILE A 570 -18.54 17.65 -19.83
N SER A 571 -19.07 16.75 -19.03
CA SER A 571 -20.52 16.63 -18.84
C SER A 571 -21.12 17.93 -18.28
N PRO A 572 -22.22 18.42 -18.87
CA PRO A 572 -22.90 19.61 -18.34
C PRO A 572 -23.61 19.38 -17.00
N ASP A 573 -23.99 18.15 -16.71
CA ASP A 573 -24.72 17.76 -15.48
C ASP A 573 -23.87 16.83 -14.60
N VAL A 574 -22.80 17.39 -14.04
CA VAL A 574 -21.89 16.64 -13.18
C VAL A 574 -22.51 16.38 -11.82
N LYS A 575 -22.63 15.11 -11.48
CA LYS A 575 -23.15 14.64 -10.18
C LYS A 575 -22.00 14.23 -9.26
N ILE A 576 -22.18 14.45 -7.96
CA ILE A 576 -21.26 13.92 -6.98
C ILE A 576 -21.54 12.44 -6.73
N GLN A 577 -20.48 11.70 -6.46
CA GLN A 577 -20.58 10.31 -6.10
C GLN A 577 -20.89 10.17 -4.61
N LYS A 578 -21.69 9.15 -4.23
CA LYS A 578 -22.18 8.95 -2.87
C LYS A 578 -22.21 7.48 -2.50
N ALA A 579 -21.77 7.16 -1.31
CA ALA A 579 -21.87 5.82 -0.74
C ALA A 579 -22.16 5.88 0.77
N ILE A 580 -22.92 4.91 1.27
CA ILE A 580 -23.07 4.67 2.71
C ILE A 580 -22.24 3.45 3.06
N HIS A 581 -21.38 3.57 4.07
CA HIS A 581 -20.60 2.45 4.57
C HIS A 581 -21.17 1.95 5.89
N TYR A 582 -21.22 0.63 6.05
CA TYR A 582 -21.44 -0.09 7.29
C TYR A 582 -20.30 -1.06 7.50
N VAL A 583 -19.59 -0.96 8.61
CA VAL A 583 -18.43 -1.80 8.92
C VAL A 583 -18.55 -2.32 10.34
N LEU A 584 -18.52 -3.64 10.48
CA LEU A 584 -18.42 -4.35 11.74
C LEU A 584 -17.09 -5.05 11.82
N GLY A 585 -16.26 -4.71 12.80
CA GLY A 585 -14.90 -5.23 12.94
C GLY A 585 -14.66 -5.85 14.32
N GLN A 586 -13.72 -6.78 14.34
CA GLN A 586 -13.20 -7.41 15.54
C GLN A 586 -11.67 -7.55 15.44
N GLU A 587 -10.96 -7.27 16.52
CA GLU A 587 -9.55 -7.60 16.70
C GLU A 587 -9.39 -8.49 17.93
N TYR A 588 -8.69 -9.59 17.77
CA TYR A 588 -8.39 -10.54 18.85
C TYR A 588 -6.88 -10.66 19.00
N TYR A 589 -6.38 -10.34 20.19
CA TYR A 589 -4.96 -10.43 20.55
C TYR A 589 -4.75 -11.68 21.38
N PHE A 590 -3.83 -12.53 20.94
CA PHE A 590 -3.53 -13.80 21.58
C PHE A 590 -2.04 -14.14 21.55
N THR A 591 -1.65 -15.10 22.36
CA THR A 591 -0.30 -15.63 22.38
C THR A 591 -0.30 -17.05 21.82
N ALA A 592 0.52 -17.29 20.80
CA ALA A 592 0.81 -18.62 20.27
C ALA A 592 2.32 -18.82 20.24
N TRP A 593 2.79 -20.01 20.61
CA TRP A 593 4.23 -20.31 20.69
C TRP A 593 5.03 -19.31 21.57
N ASN A 594 4.42 -18.78 22.61
CA ASN A 594 4.94 -17.73 23.49
C ASN A 594 5.25 -16.39 22.76
N ARG A 595 4.54 -16.08 21.67
CA ARG A 595 4.72 -14.89 20.88
C ARG A 595 3.38 -14.17 20.65
N PRO A 596 3.42 -12.85 20.43
CA PRO A 596 2.19 -12.08 20.24
C PRO A 596 1.64 -12.25 18.81
N PHE A 597 0.34 -12.47 18.72
CA PHE A 597 -0.43 -12.52 17.49
C PHE A 597 -1.66 -11.62 17.59
N LYS A 598 -2.09 -11.13 16.45
CA LYS A 598 -3.36 -10.43 16.28
C LYS A 598 -4.14 -11.04 15.11
N PHE A 599 -5.37 -11.43 15.37
CA PHE A 599 -6.34 -11.78 14.34
C PHE A 599 -7.34 -10.62 14.21
N SER A 600 -7.61 -10.16 13.00
CA SER A 600 -8.62 -9.16 12.73
C SER A 600 -9.59 -9.65 11.67
N SER A 601 -10.86 -9.33 11.84
CA SER A 601 -11.94 -9.58 10.88
C SER A 601 -12.82 -8.35 10.74
N GLU A 602 -13.21 -8.02 9.51
CA GLU A 602 -14.15 -6.94 9.22
C GLU A 602 -15.19 -7.42 8.20
N LEU A 603 -16.45 -7.36 8.58
CA LEU A 603 -17.60 -7.52 7.70
C LEU A 603 -18.06 -6.13 7.28
N TYR A 604 -18.28 -5.93 5.98
CA TYR A 604 -18.67 -4.62 5.46
C TYR A 604 -19.74 -4.71 4.39
N TYR A 605 -20.54 -3.64 4.33
CA TYR A 605 -21.48 -3.36 3.27
C TYR A 605 -21.36 -1.88 2.88
N LYS A 606 -21.20 -1.63 1.59
CA LYS A 606 -21.22 -0.30 0.99
C LYS A 606 -22.42 -0.21 0.07
N ASP A 607 -23.32 0.73 0.34
CA ASP A 607 -24.41 1.07 -0.55
C ASP A 607 -23.96 2.23 -1.45
N LEU A 608 -23.87 2.00 -2.74
CA LEU A 608 -23.39 2.95 -3.74
C LEU A 608 -24.61 3.67 -4.33
N LEU A 609 -24.97 4.81 -3.75
CA LEU A 609 -26.20 5.54 -4.10
C LEU A 609 -26.10 6.28 -5.44
N SER A 610 -24.89 6.73 -5.80
CA SER A 610 -24.61 7.45 -7.04
C SER A 610 -23.12 7.33 -7.33
N ILE A 611 -22.78 6.75 -8.44
CA ILE A 611 -21.39 6.57 -8.91
C ILE A 611 -21.31 6.83 -10.41
N THR A 612 -20.14 7.27 -10.88
CA THR A 612 -19.86 7.40 -12.31
C THR A 612 -19.38 6.06 -12.85
N PRO A 613 -20.10 5.42 -13.79
CA PRO A 613 -19.66 4.17 -14.39
C PRO A 613 -18.42 4.40 -15.26
N TYR A 614 -17.62 3.34 -15.43
CA TYR A 614 -16.42 3.37 -16.25
C TYR A 614 -16.12 1.98 -16.83
N ASP A 615 -15.33 1.96 -17.90
CA ASP A 615 -14.75 0.76 -18.48
C ASP A 615 -13.22 0.81 -18.43
N ILE A 616 -12.60 -0.37 -18.56
CA ILE A 616 -11.16 -0.53 -18.71
C ILE A 616 -10.89 -1.00 -20.14
N GLU A 617 -10.41 -0.06 -20.96
CA GLU A 617 -10.02 -0.33 -22.34
C GLU A 617 -8.49 -0.53 -22.38
N ASN A 618 -8.07 -1.75 -22.64
CA ASN A 618 -6.66 -2.20 -22.57
C ASN A 618 -6.03 -1.79 -21.22
N VAL A 619 -5.75 -1.16 -20.51
CA VAL A 619 -5.31 -0.68 -19.18
C VAL A 619 -5.74 0.76 -18.88
N ARG A 620 -6.42 1.43 -19.81
CA ARG A 620 -6.93 2.79 -19.65
C ARG A 620 -8.33 2.78 -19.07
N ILE A 621 -8.59 3.63 -18.09
CA ILE A 621 -9.94 3.84 -17.57
C ILE A 621 -10.65 4.91 -18.40
N ARG A 622 -11.85 4.57 -18.86
CA ARG A 622 -12.75 5.45 -19.60
C ARG A 622 -14.01 5.67 -18.78
N TYR A 623 -14.18 6.87 -18.26
CA TYR A 623 -15.36 7.28 -17.52
C TYR A 623 -16.49 7.72 -18.47
N TYR A 624 -17.72 7.52 -18.01
CA TYR A 624 -18.94 7.98 -18.65
C TYR A 624 -19.55 9.08 -17.78
N GLY A 625 -18.97 10.29 -17.86
CA GLY A 625 -19.32 11.42 -16.98
C GLY A 625 -20.75 11.93 -17.11
N ASP A 626 -21.47 11.56 -18.16
CA ASP A 626 -22.88 11.83 -18.42
C ASP A 626 -23.83 10.74 -17.90
N GLN A 627 -23.29 9.61 -17.43
CA GLN A 627 -24.07 8.50 -16.89
C GLN A 627 -23.99 8.43 -15.38
N GLU A 628 -24.98 7.80 -14.77
CA GLU A 628 -25.05 7.53 -13.33
C GLU A 628 -25.37 6.06 -13.10
N ALA A 629 -24.70 5.47 -12.13
CA ALA A 629 -25.02 4.12 -11.67
C ALA A 629 -25.28 4.12 -10.16
N GLU A 630 -26.03 3.12 -9.71
CA GLU A 630 -26.16 2.74 -8.31
C GLU A 630 -25.63 1.32 -8.12
N GLY A 631 -25.29 0.94 -6.91
CA GLY A 631 -24.72 -0.39 -6.71
C GLY A 631 -24.47 -0.74 -5.26
N TYR A 632 -23.75 -1.83 -5.07
CA TYR A 632 -23.32 -2.23 -3.74
C TYR A 632 -22.00 -2.97 -3.78
N THR A 633 -21.30 -2.94 -2.64
CA THR A 633 -20.15 -3.82 -2.37
C THR A 633 -20.30 -4.41 -0.97
N THR A 634 -20.19 -5.73 -0.88
CA THR A 634 -20.21 -6.45 0.40
C THR A 634 -19.06 -7.42 0.48
N GLY A 635 -18.52 -7.65 1.67
CA GLY A 635 -17.42 -8.57 1.83
C GLY A 635 -16.98 -8.79 3.26
N LEU A 636 -16.06 -9.74 3.39
CA LEU A 636 -15.40 -10.14 4.62
C LEU A 636 -13.87 -10.05 4.42
N ASP A 637 -13.22 -9.28 5.26
CA ASP A 637 -11.79 -9.14 5.32
C ASP A 637 -11.24 -9.85 6.57
N LEU A 638 -10.24 -10.69 6.41
CA LEU A 638 -9.55 -11.40 7.48
C LEU A 638 -8.06 -11.13 7.43
N ARG A 639 -7.42 -10.95 8.57
CA ARG A 639 -5.96 -10.83 8.67
C ARG A 639 -5.45 -11.48 9.95
N ILE A 640 -4.36 -12.22 9.82
CA ILE A 640 -3.55 -12.66 10.94
C ILE A 640 -2.15 -12.04 10.81
N ASN A 641 -1.68 -11.39 11.85
CA ASN A 641 -0.31 -10.88 11.91
C ASN A 641 0.31 -11.19 13.27
N GLY A 642 1.63 -11.39 13.31
CA GLY A 642 2.36 -11.68 14.52
C GLY A 642 3.78 -12.18 14.25
N GLU A 643 4.43 -12.61 15.31
CA GLU A 643 5.79 -13.16 15.26
C GLU A 643 5.76 -14.65 14.90
N PHE A 644 5.59 -15.01 13.63
CA PHE A 644 5.73 -16.39 13.17
C PHE A 644 7.17 -16.89 13.33
N VAL A 645 8.14 -16.00 13.14
CA VAL A 645 9.56 -16.22 13.42
C VAL A 645 9.99 -15.24 14.51
N PRO A 646 10.75 -15.64 15.55
CA PRO A 646 11.13 -14.77 16.66
C PRO A 646 11.75 -13.44 16.18
N GLY A 647 11.22 -12.31 16.67
CA GLY A 647 11.74 -10.97 16.35
C GLY A 647 11.44 -10.45 14.94
N THR A 648 10.59 -11.16 14.15
CA THR A 648 10.12 -10.70 12.85
C THR A 648 8.60 -10.75 12.78
N GLU A 649 7.97 -9.70 12.27
CA GLU A 649 6.53 -9.65 12.07
C GLU A 649 6.18 -10.09 10.65
N SER A 650 5.22 -11.00 10.54
CA SER A 650 4.68 -11.50 9.28
C SER A 650 3.16 -11.48 9.34
N TRP A 651 2.50 -11.46 8.18
CA TRP A 651 1.04 -11.47 8.11
C TRP A 651 0.51 -12.17 6.87
N ALA A 652 -0.72 -12.62 6.98
CA ALA A 652 -1.53 -13.10 5.87
C ALA A 652 -2.91 -12.42 5.92
N SER A 653 -3.42 -12.06 4.76
CA SER A 653 -4.70 -11.39 4.57
C SER A 653 -5.55 -12.16 3.57
N LEU A 654 -6.85 -12.26 3.85
CA LEU A 654 -7.83 -12.88 2.98
C LEU A 654 -9.02 -11.95 2.86
N SER A 655 -9.46 -11.67 1.63
CA SER A 655 -10.66 -10.90 1.35
C SER A 655 -11.58 -11.65 0.41
N ILE A 656 -12.86 -11.69 0.76
CA ILE A 656 -13.93 -12.24 -0.07
C ILE A 656 -14.95 -11.12 -0.25
N MET A 657 -15.23 -10.75 -1.50
CA MET A 657 -16.15 -9.65 -1.76
C MET A 657 -17.00 -9.88 -3.00
N LYS A 658 -18.11 -9.12 -3.07
CA LYS A 658 -18.96 -8.97 -4.25
C LYS A 658 -19.22 -7.48 -4.48
N SER A 659 -19.00 -7.00 -5.72
CA SER A 659 -19.28 -5.61 -6.10
C SER A 659 -20.03 -5.57 -7.42
N GLU A 660 -21.21 -4.96 -7.42
CA GLU A 660 -22.08 -4.86 -8.59
C GLU A 660 -22.61 -3.43 -8.73
N GLU A 661 -22.92 -3.06 -9.96
CA GLU A 661 -23.52 -1.77 -10.30
C GLU A 661 -24.66 -1.96 -11.28
N ASN A 662 -25.62 -1.03 -11.25
CA ASN A 662 -26.75 -0.92 -12.16
C ASN A 662 -26.69 0.47 -12.79
N ILE A 663 -26.45 0.55 -14.09
CA ILE A 663 -26.36 1.81 -14.82
C ILE A 663 -27.77 2.31 -15.13
N LYS A 664 -28.08 3.54 -14.73
CA LYS A 664 -29.39 4.11 -14.92
C LYS A 664 -29.69 4.34 -16.40
N GLY A 665 -30.79 3.77 -16.86
CA GLY A 665 -31.26 3.94 -18.25
C GLY A 665 -30.79 2.86 -19.22
N ASP A 666 -29.92 1.93 -18.80
CA ASP A 666 -29.66 0.72 -19.58
C ASP A 666 -30.79 -0.32 -19.39
N LYS A 667 -30.75 -1.39 -20.17
CA LYS A 667 -31.74 -2.48 -20.10
C LYS A 667 -31.28 -3.62 -19.18
N MET A 668 -30.10 -3.49 -18.58
CA MET A 668 -29.51 -4.52 -17.75
C MET A 668 -29.92 -4.31 -16.29
N SER A 669 -29.91 -5.40 -15.53
CA SER A 669 -29.94 -5.33 -14.06
C SER A 669 -28.53 -5.13 -13.48
N PHE A 670 -28.28 -5.51 -12.25
CA PHE A 670 -26.95 -5.45 -11.64
C PHE A 670 -25.94 -6.27 -12.42
N ILE A 671 -24.84 -5.63 -12.80
CA ILE A 671 -23.66 -6.21 -13.46
C ILE A 671 -22.43 -6.09 -12.55
N PRO A 672 -21.43 -6.95 -12.66
CA PRO A 672 -20.20 -6.82 -11.90
C PRO A 672 -19.52 -5.47 -12.19
N ARG A 673 -19.02 -4.76 -11.17
CA ARG A 673 -18.14 -3.60 -11.37
C ARG A 673 -16.78 -4.04 -11.93
N PRO A 674 -16.05 -3.19 -12.68
CA PRO A 674 -14.71 -3.53 -13.21
C PRO A 674 -13.72 -3.98 -12.13
N THR A 675 -13.91 -3.57 -10.89
CA THR A 675 -13.11 -3.95 -9.71
C THR A 675 -13.65 -5.17 -8.95
N ASP A 676 -14.70 -5.85 -9.44
CA ASP A 676 -15.29 -7.01 -8.76
C ASP A 676 -14.35 -8.22 -8.76
N GLN A 677 -13.48 -8.28 -7.78
CA GLN A 677 -12.53 -9.37 -7.56
C GLN A 677 -12.97 -10.19 -6.35
N ARG A 678 -13.62 -11.35 -6.61
CA ARG A 678 -14.34 -12.15 -5.60
C ARG A 678 -13.49 -12.69 -4.47
N PHE A 679 -12.21 -12.91 -4.70
CA PHE A 679 -11.29 -13.51 -3.76
C PHE A 679 -9.92 -12.86 -3.90
N ASN A 680 -9.31 -12.49 -2.78
CA ASN A 680 -7.94 -12.00 -2.75
C ASN A 680 -7.23 -12.56 -1.50
N PHE A 681 -6.09 -13.22 -1.71
CA PHE A 681 -5.21 -13.68 -0.66
C PHE A 681 -3.82 -13.07 -0.86
N SER A 682 -3.28 -12.50 0.19
CA SER A 682 -1.93 -11.96 0.20
C SER A 682 -1.20 -12.35 1.49
N MET A 683 0.10 -12.54 1.38
CA MET A 683 0.95 -12.89 2.52
C MET A 683 2.29 -12.18 2.41
N PHE A 684 2.75 -11.66 3.52
CA PHE A 684 4.13 -11.20 3.69
C PHE A 684 4.77 -11.98 4.84
N PHE A 685 5.81 -12.70 4.53
CA PHE A 685 6.51 -13.56 5.49
C PHE A 685 7.99 -13.21 5.54
N GLN A 686 8.53 -13.17 6.75
CA GLN A 686 9.95 -12.91 7.01
C GLN A 686 10.56 -14.01 7.83
N ASP A 687 11.79 -14.35 7.48
CA ASP A 687 12.61 -15.34 8.19
C ASP A 687 14.09 -14.94 8.18
N TYR A 688 14.88 -15.60 8.98
CA TYR A 688 16.35 -15.48 9.00
C TYR A 688 16.99 -16.84 9.32
N LEU A 689 18.24 -17.02 8.91
CA LEU A 689 18.95 -18.25 9.25
C LEU A 689 19.19 -18.32 10.77
N PRO A 690 18.70 -19.38 11.45
CA PRO A 690 18.75 -19.46 12.93
C PRO A 690 20.15 -19.30 13.53
N ASN A 691 21.17 -19.86 12.86
CA ASN A 691 22.56 -19.79 13.30
C ASN A 691 23.31 -18.53 12.80
N ASN A 692 22.70 -17.77 11.87
CA ASN A 692 23.29 -16.56 11.32
C ASN A 692 22.24 -15.55 10.92
N PRO A 693 21.71 -14.74 11.86
CA PRO A 693 20.65 -13.76 11.62
C PRO A 693 21.02 -12.63 10.64
N SER A 694 22.28 -12.55 10.19
CA SER A 694 22.68 -11.62 9.16
C SER A 694 22.11 -11.97 7.78
N TYR A 695 21.68 -13.23 7.57
CA TYR A 695 20.95 -13.66 6.38
C TYR A 695 19.46 -13.65 6.65
N LYS A 696 18.73 -12.87 5.88
CA LYS A 696 17.27 -12.74 5.99
C LYS A 696 16.61 -13.14 4.68
N MET A 697 15.41 -13.69 4.79
CA MET A 697 14.54 -14.02 3.68
C MET A 697 13.23 -13.28 3.82
N HIS A 698 12.70 -12.81 2.72
CA HIS A 698 11.39 -12.16 2.64
C HIS A 698 10.60 -12.81 1.51
N LEU A 699 9.33 -13.08 1.76
CA LEU A 699 8.41 -13.65 0.77
C LEU A 699 7.17 -12.77 0.72
N ALA A 700 6.78 -12.37 -0.48
CA ALA A 700 5.48 -11.77 -0.75
C ALA A 700 4.71 -12.68 -1.71
N LEU A 701 3.49 -13.07 -1.33
CA LEU A 701 2.62 -13.91 -2.13
C LEU A 701 1.32 -13.16 -2.41
N PHE A 702 0.87 -13.22 -3.66
CA PHE A 702 -0.37 -12.63 -4.13
C PHE A 702 -1.15 -13.66 -4.95
N TYR A 703 -2.40 -13.86 -4.57
CA TYR A 703 -3.37 -14.63 -5.32
C TYR A 703 -4.68 -13.86 -5.38
N ALA A 704 -5.04 -13.38 -6.56
CA ALA A 704 -6.24 -12.58 -6.74
C ALA A 704 -7.18 -13.22 -7.75
N GLY A 705 -8.48 -13.19 -7.45
CA GLY A 705 -9.53 -13.78 -8.28
C GLY A 705 -9.72 -13.04 -9.60
N LYS A 706 -10.52 -13.61 -10.42
CA LYS A 706 -10.80 -13.18 -11.80
C LYS A 706 -11.52 -11.84 -11.84
N LEU A 707 -11.02 -10.87 -12.60
CA LEU A 707 -11.72 -9.60 -12.89
C LEU A 707 -12.69 -9.78 -14.05
N PRO A 708 -13.84 -9.06 -14.06
CA PRO A 708 -14.76 -9.04 -15.20
C PRO A 708 -14.20 -8.20 -16.35
N VAL A 709 -14.45 -8.63 -17.58
CA VAL A 709 -14.08 -7.93 -18.81
C VAL A 709 -15.26 -8.01 -19.77
N TRP A 710 -15.48 -6.96 -20.53
CA TRP A 710 -16.53 -6.88 -21.54
C TRP A 710 -15.92 -6.83 -22.95
N THR A 711 -16.68 -7.33 -23.93
CA THR A 711 -16.27 -7.29 -25.34
C THR A 711 -16.55 -5.88 -25.91
N PRO A 712 -15.63 -5.23 -26.63
CA PRO A 712 -15.87 -3.88 -27.18
C PRO A 712 -17.10 -3.78 -28.06
N LYS A 713 -17.41 -4.83 -28.86
CA LYS A 713 -18.55 -4.85 -29.78
C LYS A 713 -19.92 -4.80 -29.08
N ARG A 714 -20.02 -5.40 -27.90
CA ARG A 714 -21.28 -5.50 -27.14
C ARG A 714 -21.31 -4.62 -25.89
N GLY A 715 -20.15 -4.07 -25.52
CA GLY A 715 -20.05 -3.29 -24.29
C GLY A 715 -20.59 -4.06 -23.08
N LYS A 716 -21.11 -3.33 -22.11
CA LYS A 716 -21.69 -3.93 -20.89
C LYS A 716 -22.98 -4.74 -21.16
N ASP A 717 -23.70 -4.45 -22.23
CA ASP A 717 -24.94 -5.16 -22.62
C ASP A 717 -24.71 -6.60 -23.07
N GLY A 718 -23.49 -6.93 -23.50
CA GLY A 718 -23.13 -8.26 -24.02
C GLY A 718 -22.79 -9.30 -22.94
N GLY A 719 -22.82 -8.91 -21.66
CA GLY A 719 -22.35 -9.73 -20.56
C GLY A 719 -20.81 -9.71 -20.41
N SER A 720 -20.34 -10.03 -19.24
CA SER A 720 -18.92 -10.08 -18.91
C SER A 720 -18.40 -11.52 -18.91
N PHE A 721 -17.15 -11.70 -19.29
CA PHE A 721 -16.38 -12.90 -18.98
C PHE A 721 -15.31 -12.56 -17.89
N ARG A 722 -14.70 -13.60 -17.33
CA ARG A 722 -13.72 -13.42 -16.26
C ARG A 722 -12.31 -13.73 -16.75
N MET A 723 -11.37 -12.79 -16.50
CA MET A 723 -9.94 -12.97 -16.73
C MET A 723 -9.39 -14.14 -15.91
N PRO A 724 -8.22 -14.73 -16.27
CA PRO A 724 -7.51 -15.67 -15.41
C PRO A 724 -7.20 -15.08 -14.02
N ASN A 725 -7.01 -15.96 -13.02
CA ASN A 725 -6.56 -15.52 -11.70
C ASN A 725 -5.14 -14.93 -11.76
N TYR A 726 -4.91 -13.84 -11.08
CA TYR A 726 -3.57 -13.28 -10.85
C TYR A 726 -2.84 -14.10 -9.78
N ARG A 727 -1.62 -14.54 -10.04
CA ARG A 727 -0.81 -15.36 -9.15
C ARG A 727 0.64 -14.90 -9.20
N ARG A 728 1.22 -14.54 -8.06
CA ARG A 728 2.60 -14.09 -8.01
C ARG A 728 3.26 -14.41 -6.67
N ILE A 729 4.51 -14.84 -6.73
CA ILE A 729 5.38 -15.02 -5.59
C ILE A 729 6.66 -14.25 -5.86
N ASP A 730 7.02 -13.35 -4.92
CA ASP A 730 8.27 -12.62 -4.93
C ASP A 730 9.10 -13.03 -3.72
N LEU A 731 10.38 -13.33 -3.94
CA LEU A 731 11.34 -13.69 -2.89
C LEU A 731 12.43 -12.63 -2.79
N GLY A 732 12.82 -12.29 -1.57
CA GLY A 732 13.98 -11.46 -1.29
C GLY A 732 14.92 -12.16 -0.33
N PHE A 733 16.20 -12.17 -0.65
CA PHE A 733 17.28 -12.62 0.22
C PHE A 733 18.17 -11.43 0.52
N SER A 734 18.54 -11.22 1.77
CA SER A 734 19.44 -10.14 2.14
C SER A 734 20.52 -10.60 3.10
N LYS A 735 21.70 -10.03 2.96
CA LYS A 735 22.83 -10.22 3.87
C LYS A 735 23.22 -8.88 4.47
N VAL A 736 23.21 -8.80 5.79
CA VAL A 736 23.77 -7.68 6.53
C VAL A 736 25.30 -7.76 6.48
N LEU A 737 25.94 -6.75 5.91
CA LEU A 737 27.39 -6.62 5.78
C LEU A 737 27.97 -5.84 6.96
N VAL A 738 27.27 -4.80 7.40
CA VAL A 738 27.62 -3.94 8.54
C VAL A 738 26.37 -3.82 9.43
N ASP A 739 26.48 -4.17 10.69
CA ASP A 739 25.41 -4.01 11.70
C ASP A 739 25.75 -2.79 12.59
N GLU A 740 24.74 -2.05 13.04
CA GLU A 740 24.87 -0.90 13.96
C GLU A 740 25.64 -1.23 15.23
N LYS A 741 25.68 -2.52 15.65
CA LYS A 741 26.34 -3.00 16.86
C LYS A 741 27.78 -3.45 16.62
N SER A 742 28.24 -3.52 15.37
CA SER A 742 29.59 -4.02 15.04
C SER A 742 30.64 -2.92 15.13
N ILE A 743 31.79 -3.22 15.77
CA ILE A 743 32.95 -2.34 15.77
C ILE A 743 33.70 -2.53 14.42
N ASN A 744 33.40 -1.69 13.45
CA ASN A 744 33.97 -1.79 12.13
C ASN A 744 35.31 -1.04 12.02
N LYS A 745 36.25 -1.59 11.23
CA LYS A 745 37.57 -0.99 10.96
C LYS A 745 37.65 -0.46 9.53
N GLY A 746 38.58 0.47 9.29
CA GLY A 746 38.80 1.03 7.95
C GLY A 746 37.65 1.86 7.42
N LEU A 747 37.35 1.75 6.14
CA LEU A 747 36.27 2.47 5.45
C LEU A 747 34.87 2.13 5.99
N LEU A 748 34.69 0.90 6.50
CA LEU A 748 33.39 0.43 7.01
C LEU A 748 32.95 1.13 8.30
N ARG A 749 33.85 1.82 9.01
CA ARG A 749 33.53 2.59 10.22
C ARG A 749 32.56 3.75 10.00
N HIS A 750 32.42 4.22 8.77
CA HIS A 750 31.55 5.35 8.41
C HIS A 750 30.09 4.92 8.19
N PHE A 751 29.83 3.60 8.11
CA PHE A 751 28.50 3.07 7.91
C PHE A 751 27.90 2.60 9.23
N LYS A 752 26.70 3.05 9.56
CA LYS A 752 25.88 2.51 10.64
C LYS A 752 25.32 1.13 10.30
N SER A 753 24.85 0.98 9.08
CA SER A 753 24.44 -0.32 8.58
C SER A 753 24.62 -0.40 7.06
N MET A 754 24.98 -1.58 6.57
CA MET A 754 25.07 -1.87 5.14
C MET A 754 24.57 -3.29 4.88
N TRP A 755 23.78 -3.46 3.85
CA TRP A 755 23.31 -4.76 3.42
C TRP A 755 23.17 -4.86 1.91
N ILE A 756 23.35 -6.08 1.41
CA ILE A 756 23.12 -6.46 0.01
C ILE A 756 21.90 -7.36 -0.06
N GLY A 757 21.04 -7.15 -1.04
CA GLY A 757 19.84 -7.94 -1.30
C GLY A 757 19.79 -8.48 -2.72
N LEU A 758 19.25 -9.69 -2.85
CA LEU A 758 18.85 -10.32 -4.10
C LEU A 758 17.34 -10.52 -4.04
N GLU A 759 16.61 -9.97 -4.99
CA GLU A 759 15.17 -10.13 -5.12
C GLU A 759 14.86 -10.92 -6.39
N VAL A 760 13.95 -11.88 -6.29
CA VAL A 760 13.44 -12.66 -7.42
C VAL A 760 11.94 -12.39 -7.53
N PHE A 761 11.55 -11.69 -8.57
CA PHE A 761 10.15 -11.39 -8.85
C PHE A 761 9.53 -12.48 -9.72
N ASN A 762 8.25 -12.77 -9.45
CA ASN A 762 7.47 -13.79 -10.16
C ASN A 762 8.24 -15.14 -10.27
N VAL A 763 8.62 -15.68 -9.12
CA VAL A 763 9.46 -16.90 -9.02
C VAL A 763 8.91 -18.07 -9.84
N LEU A 764 7.57 -18.19 -9.90
CA LEU A 764 6.89 -19.27 -10.62
C LEU A 764 6.81 -19.03 -12.13
N ASP A 765 7.25 -17.88 -12.62
CA ASP A 765 7.24 -17.48 -14.04
C ASP A 765 5.84 -17.58 -14.69
N ILE A 766 4.82 -17.13 -13.95
CA ILE A 766 3.43 -17.20 -14.40
C ILE A 766 3.11 -16.00 -15.30
N ASN A 767 2.57 -16.26 -16.46
CA ASN A 767 2.05 -15.24 -17.38
C ASN A 767 0.71 -14.70 -16.83
N ASN A 768 0.77 -13.60 -16.07
CA ASN A 768 -0.42 -12.94 -15.54
C ASN A 768 -1.00 -11.98 -16.59
N THR A 769 -2.25 -12.18 -16.97
CA THR A 769 -2.95 -11.32 -17.92
C THR A 769 -3.33 -9.99 -17.26
N VAL A 770 -2.94 -8.86 -17.86
CA VAL A 770 -3.30 -7.50 -17.39
C VAL A 770 -4.44 -6.90 -18.20
N SER A 771 -4.51 -7.22 -19.50
CA SER A 771 -5.51 -6.71 -20.43
C SER A 771 -5.61 -7.62 -21.66
N TYR A 772 -6.52 -7.26 -22.57
CA TYR A 772 -6.65 -7.92 -23.87
C TYR A 772 -6.54 -6.91 -25.01
N LEU A 773 -5.79 -7.27 -26.05
CA LEU A 773 -5.89 -6.65 -27.36
C LEU A 773 -7.03 -7.34 -28.11
N TRP A 774 -7.97 -6.56 -28.63
CA TRP A 774 -9.12 -7.07 -29.37
C TRP A 774 -8.89 -6.91 -30.87
N ILE A 775 -9.00 -8.00 -31.59
CA ILE A 775 -8.93 -8.03 -33.05
C ILE A 775 -10.17 -8.71 -33.64
N ASN A 776 -10.46 -8.39 -34.87
CA ASN A 776 -11.60 -8.97 -35.62
C ASN A 776 -11.09 -9.83 -36.76
N ASP A 777 -11.78 -10.94 -37.03
CA ASP A 777 -11.59 -11.70 -38.26
C ASP A 777 -12.46 -11.12 -39.40
N ILE A 778 -12.30 -11.70 -40.62
CA ILE A 778 -13.07 -11.31 -41.81
C ILE A 778 -14.58 -11.57 -41.65
N SER A 779 -14.97 -12.47 -40.74
CA SER A 779 -16.36 -12.79 -40.43
C SER A 779 -16.95 -11.91 -39.36
N GLY A 780 -16.17 -11.00 -38.80
CA GLY A 780 -16.54 -10.06 -37.70
C GLY A 780 -16.57 -10.74 -36.33
N ASN A 781 -15.94 -11.89 -36.12
CA ASN A 781 -15.71 -12.46 -34.80
C ASN A 781 -14.61 -11.70 -34.10
N GLN A 782 -14.77 -11.54 -32.78
CA GLN A 782 -13.78 -10.82 -31.94
C GLN A 782 -12.93 -11.83 -31.16
N TYR A 783 -11.62 -11.62 -31.19
CA TYR A 783 -10.64 -12.43 -30.46
C TYR A 783 -9.96 -11.59 -29.42
N ALA A 784 -9.86 -12.12 -28.20
CA ALA A 784 -9.21 -11.50 -27.06
C ALA A 784 -7.77 -12.01 -26.93
N ILE A 785 -6.81 -11.23 -27.39
CA ILE A 785 -5.39 -11.58 -27.30
C ILE A 785 -4.84 -11.10 -25.96
N PRO A 786 -4.35 -11.97 -25.06
CA PRO A 786 -3.89 -11.55 -23.75
C PRO A 786 -2.60 -10.73 -23.83
N ASN A 787 -2.55 -9.65 -23.09
CA ASN A 787 -1.32 -8.94 -22.77
C ASN A 787 -0.85 -9.41 -21.39
N TYR A 788 0.38 -9.91 -21.30
CA TYR A 788 0.93 -10.45 -20.09
C TYR A 788 1.81 -9.43 -19.37
N LEU A 789 1.82 -9.53 -18.05
CA LEU A 789 2.74 -8.81 -17.15
C LEU A 789 4.14 -9.47 -17.18
N THR A 790 5.03 -8.95 -16.34
CA THR A 790 6.45 -9.36 -16.36
C THR A 790 6.64 -10.83 -15.96
N GLY A 791 7.48 -11.55 -16.69
CA GLY A 791 7.99 -12.86 -16.33
C GLY A 791 8.93 -12.79 -15.12
N ARG A 792 9.65 -13.91 -14.85
CA ARG A 792 10.63 -13.97 -13.76
C ARG A 792 11.78 -13.00 -13.96
N LYS A 793 12.07 -12.16 -12.93
CA LYS A 793 13.17 -11.18 -12.95
C LYS A 793 13.97 -11.20 -11.66
N LEU A 794 15.24 -10.84 -11.79
CA LEU A 794 16.18 -10.70 -10.70
C LEU A 794 16.46 -9.22 -10.45
N ASN A 795 16.55 -8.81 -9.20
CA ASN A 795 17.03 -7.50 -8.83
C ASN A 795 18.10 -7.63 -7.73
N VAL A 796 19.19 -6.90 -7.89
CA VAL A 796 20.24 -6.80 -6.88
C VAL A 796 20.19 -5.39 -6.32
N LYS A 797 20.18 -5.26 -4.99
CA LYS A 797 20.23 -3.96 -4.34
C LYS A 797 21.27 -3.90 -3.23
N LEU A 798 21.92 -2.75 -3.13
CA LEU A 798 22.85 -2.39 -2.07
C LEU A 798 22.30 -1.19 -1.33
N SER A 799 22.14 -1.31 -0.01
CA SER A 799 21.67 -0.22 0.83
C SER A 799 22.67 0.07 1.94
N ALA A 800 22.97 1.35 2.15
CA ALA A 800 23.89 1.84 3.15
C ALA A 800 23.25 2.98 3.96
N LYS A 801 23.51 2.98 5.27
CA LYS A 801 23.16 4.08 6.19
C LYS A 801 24.42 4.60 6.87
N PHE A 802 24.46 5.92 7.08
CA PHE A 802 25.60 6.63 7.64
C PHE A 802 25.29 7.22 9.02
#